data_689a6240ce969334fbafcf13cf913c3d
#
_entry.id   689a6240ce969334fbafcf13cf913c3d
#
_cell.length_a   1.000
_cell.length_b   1.000
_cell.length_c   1.000
_cell.angle_alpha   90.00
_cell.angle_beta   90.00
_cell.angle_gamma   90.00
#
_symmetry.space_group_name_H-M   'P 1'
#
loop_
_entity.id
_entity.type
_entity.pdbx_description
1 polymer ?
#
loop_
_entity_poly.entity_id
_entity_poly.type
_entity_poly.pdbx_seq_one_letter_code
_entity_poly.pdbx_strand_id
1 'polypeptide(L)'
;MRQSNWDCDLRGAGGESCQKSDGRQVLSNNTDYPTCLKRDINRQTDGTLVLETDLTVKSGSGFYIGFWGKETEAVKLVFENGFFKAAGKTLFAFPYGTHRFQFIADIDKGVAKLHIDGVWKAEIPFTGNADCIDSFRTGFAKDAVGEALLGLNFKLSKNYLVFDLCVSAVESALPAEYELYTETGKAKAVYRRYTPKTLYHVYDLTAQKETDAGVVRHFDRASGNVSFEIKYLPPEKNAAVKISLLAANRTVITLTDDGEYVNVGEQKLYHHCKNVWQTLNIEADTASQTALISLNGKKITTLAFENLTEFVDAFSIALHAQKKASVLFADMVVFVKPPYPADYVPEPLVPEKKGDYYVGINVCPIWHGGHHYGWDEITPFQENRPYLGFYDEGIPEVADWEIKWMCEHGIDFELYCWYAGQADAPMVRSSWSSAIHNGHMKARYSDKVKIALLWEASASAHPQSLDDFKKYFVPYFLEYFFKDSRYMTIDGYAIMSIYSPWTLIQNFGSAEKVREALEYLRSEVRGLGYKDLVIMCCSENVPNTKLCGVDAVHAYNWGRKGYDPDATKEYVREDVKAGYVHCVPTVSMGYNVVAWNMGRFPCMKPDDMQMLLEWCRDEILPLYKDEQESWKRKLVMLSTWNEYGEGTYLMPAGIHGFGYLDAVRSVFCKDVPHVDTAPNREQLKRLDVMHPMDRKIVLPLEQIPLPETGKVYRKFTFQTKEDFDKWEFHGFSKVEIKDGKLVGHSDKPDPYMVLKEAYLPIDAAKVSLIRVHIRANKAGHRGCCIQAYYSVTPDKKLYDSSLYELTDPNHVTALDLKVGNNKQAPWKDQVTAFRFDPIWGEGDFELVDIEFVAAPAHKTLFIDGKTIILAQYMQELDGKTYLPFDTRSDLVHIPNLYYEWHETERSLHLFGVKNAVLTENSDTAVVDGRSVPLERPMTLYDGMPLIETEFFADILGFSYRKDQTGVYMTSKNIQ
;
A
#
# COMPACT_ATOMS: atom_id res chain seq x y z
N MET A 1 -3.59 4.03 -14.22
CA MET A 1 -4.55 3.06 -13.65
C MET A 1 -4.02 1.67 -13.94
N ARG A 2 -3.32 1.06 -13.02
CA ARG A 2 -2.97 -0.35 -13.09
C ARG A 2 -4.22 -1.17 -12.75
N GLN A 3 -4.37 -2.27 -13.44
CA GLN A 3 -5.50 -3.19 -13.36
C GLN A 3 -5.63 -3.75 -11.94
N SER A 4 -6.87 -3.96 -11.51
CA SER A 4 -7.22 -4.81 -10.36
C SER A 4 -6.34 -6.06 -10.31
N ASN A 5 -5.97 -6.51 -9.11
CA ASN A 5 -5.18 -7.72 -8.80
C ASN A 5 -5.83 -9.03 -9.31
N TRP A 6 -6.20 -9.07 -10.57
CA TRP A 6 -6.72 -10.24 -11.23
C TRP A 6 -5.69 -10.81 -12.18
N ASP A 7 -5.31 -12.03 -11.93
CA ASP A 7 -4.50 -12.81 -12.84
C ASP A 7 -5.38 -13.43 -13.93
N CYS A 8 -5.10 -13.07 -15.18
CA CYS A 8 -5.64 -13.78 -16.33
C CYS A 8 -4.66 -14.87 -16.74
N ASP A 9 -4.98 -16.11 -16.48
CA ASP A 9 -4.26 -17.25 -17.07
C ASP A 9 -4.82 -17.52 -18.45
N LEU A 10 -4.22 -16.87 -19.45
CA LEU A 10 -4.55 -17.03 -20.87
C LEU A 10 -3.57 -18.03 -21.50
N ARG A 11 -3.66 -19.31 -21.15
CA ARG A 11 -2.85 -20.35 -21.79
C ARG A 11 -3.48 -20.78 -23.12
N GLY A 12 -3.11 -20.08 -24.19
CA GLY A 12 -3.49 -20.45 -25.55
C GLY A 12 -3.57 -19.25 -26.47
N ALA A 13 -2.73 -19.20 -27.50
CA ALA A 13 -2.71 -18.14 -28.49
C ALA A 13 -3.95 -18.23 -29.41
N GLY A 14 -4.91 -17.34 -29.25
CA GLY A 14 -5.90 -17.11 -30.29
C GLY A 14 -7.33 -16.92 -29.80
N GLY A 15 -7.73 -15.69 -29.51
CA GLY A 15 -9.14 -15.29 -29.50
C GLY A 15 -9.81 -15.16 -28.13
N GLU A 16 -9.05 -15.12 -27.06
CA GLU A 16 -9.55 -14.91 -25.71
C GLU A 16 -9.43 -13.44 -25.33
N SER A 17 -10.44 -12.90 -24.71
CA SER A 17 -10.35 -11.54 -24.19
C SER A 17 -10.90 -11.44 -22.77
N CYS A 18 -10.06 -10.95 -21.87
CA CYS A 18 -10.52 -10.30 -20.66
C CYS A 18 -10.50 -8.82 -20.96
N GLN A 19 -11.61 -8.24 -21.32
CA GLN A 19 -11.74 -6.82 -21.64
C GLN A 19 -12.53 -6.10 -20.55
N LYS A 20 -12.23 -4.83 -20.32
CA LYS A 20 -13.06 -3.96 -19.49
C LYS A 20 -14.11 -3.29 -20.36
N SER A 21 -15.37 -3.49 -20.05
CA SER A 21 -16.49 -2.76 -20.65
C SER A 21 -17.37 -2.21 -19.54
N ASP A 22 -17.63 -0.90 -19.56
CA ASP A 22 -18.54 -0.22 -18.63
C ASP A 22 -18.32 -0.54 -17.14
N GLY A 23 -17.06 -0.62 -16.74
CA GLY A 23 -16.71 -0.93 -15.37
C GLY A 23 -16.82 -2.42 -14.99
N ARG A 24 -16.90 -3.33 -15.96
CA ARG A 24 -16.98 -4.78 -15.74
C ARG A 24 -15.85 -5.51 -16.43
N GLN A 25 -15.51 -6.68 -15.90
CA GLN A 25 -14.67 -7.67 -16.57
C GLN A 25 -15.53 -8.46 -17.54
N VAL A 26 -15.16 -8.48 -18.80
CA VAL A 26 -15.77 -9.35 -19.82
C VAL A 26 -14.89 -10.57 -19.97
N LEU A 27 -15.44 -11.72 -19.66
CA LEU A 27 -14.81 -13.01 -19.89
C LEU A 27 -15.46 -13.61 -21.14
N SER A 28 -14.66 -13.87 -22.16
CA SER A 28 -15.13 -14.58 -23.35
C SER A 28 -14.18 -15.72 -23.67
N ASN A 29 -14.73 -16.85 -24.07
CA ASN A 29 -13.99 -17.98 -24.57
C ASN A 29 -14.61 -18.47 -25.89
N ASN A 30 -13.76 -18.57 -26.91
CA ASN A 30 -14.14 -19.09 -28.24
C ASN A 30 -13.16 -20.16 -28.72
N THR A 31 -12.37 -20.74 -27.81
CA THR A 31 -11.33 -21.72 -28.09
C THR A 31 -11.50 -23.01 -27.29
N ASP A 32 -10.73 -24.03 -27.66
CA ASP A 32 -10.68 -25.32 -26.96
C ASP A 32 -9.91 -25.29 -25.65
N TYR A 33 -9.42 -24.11 -25.22
CA TYR A 33 -8.65 -23.94 -24.00
C TYR A 33 -9.50 -23.36 -22.87
N PRO A 34 -9.26 -23.76 -21.60
CA PRO A 34 -9.97 -23.16 -20.48
C PRO A 34 -9.47 -21.73 -20.23
N THR A 35 -10.38 -20.82 -19.91
CA THR A 35 -10.03 -19.49 -19.39
C THR A 35 -10.14 -19.49 -17.88
N CYS A 36 -9.22 -18.80 -17.21
CA CYS A 36 -9.27 -18.60 -15.77
C CYS A 36 -8.90 -17.17 -15.41
N LEU A 37 -9.80 -16.50 -14.73
CA LEU A 37 -9.53 -15.28 -14.01
C LEU A 37 -9.38 -15.66 -12.54
N LYS A 38 -8.18 -15.56 -12.00
CA LYS A 38 -7.86 -15.88 -10.62
C LYS A 38 -7.66 -14.59 -9.82
N ARG A 39 -8.19 -14.56 -8.62
CA ARG A 39 -7.85 -13.58 -7.61
C ARG A 39 -7.40 -14.28 -6.35
N ASP A 40 -6.15 -14.09 -5.99
CA ASP A 40 -5.63 -14.56 -4.72
C ASP A 40 -6.17 -13.69 -3.60
N ILE A 41 -6.44 -14.30 -2.47
CA ILE A 41 -6.94 -13.66 -1.25
C ILE A 41 -6.09 -14.18 -0.08
N ASN A 42 -6.08 -13.44 0.99
CA ASN A 42 -5.43 -13.92 2.22
C ASN A 42 -6.04 -15.25 2.63
N ARG A 43 -5.20 -16.24 2.93
CA ARG A 43 -5.68 -17.56 3.33
C ARG A 43 -6.59 -17.47 4.54
N GLN A 44 -7.80 -17.96 4.38
CA GLN A 44 -8.81 -18.05 5.43
C GLN A 44 -8.94 -19.51 5.86
N THR A 45 -8.73 -19.78 7.13
CA THR A 45 -8.81 -21.13 7.71
C THR A 45 -10.02 -21.31 8.61
N ASP A 46 -10.77 -20.25 8.87
CA ASP A 46 -11.93 -20.21 9.76
C ASP A 46 -12.91 -19.11 9.35
N GLY A 47 -14.10 -19.14 9.93
CA GLY A 47 -15.13 -18.13 9.81
C GLY A 47 -15.86 -18.13 8.47
N THR A 48 -16.55 -17.02 8.19
CA THR A 48 -17.39 -16.88 7.00
C THR A 48 -16.78 -15.89 6.03
N LEU A 49 -16.65 -16.28 4.77
CA LEU A 49 -16.14 -15.46 3.69
C LEU A 49 -17.29 -15.11 2.72
N VAL A 50 -17.50 -13.84 2.46
CA VAL A 50 -18.56 -13.36 1.58
C VAL A 50 -17.97 -12.76 0.32
N LEU A 51 -18.35 -13.32 -0.83
CA LEU A 51 -18.15 -12.73 -2.14
C LEU A 51 -19.44 -12.05 -2.60
N GLU A 52 -19.34 -10.81 -3.01
CA GLU A 52 -20.43 -10.08 -3.62
C GLU A 52 -20.00 -9.41 -4.93
N THR A 53 -20.74 -9.62 -5.99
CA THR A 53 -20.48 -9.04 -7.31
C THR A 53 -21.76 -9.02 -8.16
N ASP A 54 -21.77 -8.20 -9.21
CA ASP A 54 -22.74 -8.36 -10.31
C ASP A 54 -22.26 -9.42 -11.27
N LEU A 55 -23.15 -10.29 -11.67
CA LEU A 55 -22.91 -11.35 -12.65
C LEU A 55 -23.93 -11.31 -13.78
N THR A 56 -23.43 -11.36 -15.00
CA THR A 56 -24.24 -11.59 -16.21
C THR A 56 -23.62 -12.75 -16.98
N VAL A 57 -24.36 -13.84 -17.20
CA VAL A 57 -23.98 -14.85 -18.19
C VAL A 57 -24.75 -14.55 -19.46
N LYS A 58 -24.05 -14.08 -20.50
CA LYS A 58 -24.68 -13.66 -21.76
C LYS A 58 -24.96 -14.82 -22.69
N SER A 59 -24.02 -15.76 -22.77
CA SER A 59 -24.13 -16.90 -23.71
C SER A 59 -23.22 -18.03 -23.28
N GLY A 60 -23.48 -19.20 -23.82
CA GLY A 60 -22.64 -20.40 -23.71
C GLY A 60 -22.96 -21.29 -22.53
N SER A 61 -22.07 -22.23 -22.31
CA SER A 61 -22.10 -23.25 -21.27
C SER A 61 -20.70 -23.50 -20.76
N GLY A 62 -20.56 -23.98 -19.52
CA GLY A 62 -19.26 -24.24 -18.92
C GLY A 62 -18.58 -23.01 -18.28
N PHE A 63 -19.30 -21.89 -18.12
CA PHE A 63 -18.88 -20.83 -17.23
C PHE A 63 -18.85 -21.34 -15.80
N TYR A 64 -17.76 -21.03 -15.06
CA TYR A 64 -17.64 -21.42 -13.66
C TYR A 64 -17.25 -20.25 -12.78
N ILE A 65 -17.60 -20.36 -11.48
CA ILE A 65 -17.27 -19.42 -10.42
C ILE A 65 -17.12 -20.20 -9.11
N GLY A 66 -16.07 -19.89 -8.30
CA GLY A 66 -15.87 -20.64 -7.05
C GLY A 66 -14.67 -20.20 -6.22
N PHE A 67 -14.48 -20.93 -5.13
CA PHE A 67 -13.38 -20.76 -4.18
C PHE A 67 -12.45 -21.97 -4.16
N TRP A 68 -11.17 -21.71 -3.97
CA TRP A 68 -10.11 -22.71 -3.87
C TRP A 68 -9.26 -22.47 -2.62
N GLY A 69 -8.69 -23.52 -2.08
CA GLY A 69 -7.69 -23.49 -1.04
C GLY A 69 -6.53 -24.42 -1.35
N LYS A 70 -5.29 -23.95 -1.30
CA LYS A 70 -4.07 -24.70 -1.65
C LYS A 70 -4.20 -25.42 -3.02
N GLU A 71 -4.68 -24.73 -4.04
CA GLU A 71 -4.99 -25.28 -5.38
C GLU A 71 -6.08 -26.34 -5.41
N THR A 72 -6.69 -26.69 -4.28
CA THR A 72 -7.83 -27.62 -4.21
C THR A 72 -9.15 -26.86 -4.36
N GLU A 73 -10.06 -27.37 -5.17
CA GLU A 73 -11.40 -26.85 -5.30
C GLU A 73 -12.17 -27.00 -3.98
N ALA A 74 -12.48 -25.88 -3.30
CA ALA A 74 -13.34 -25.90 -2.12
C ALA A 74 -14.81 -25.96 -2.55
N VAL A 75 -15.22 -25.05 -3.43
CA VAL A 75 -16.58 -25.06 -4.00
C VAL A 75 -16.58 -24.41 -5.37
N LYS A 76 -17.24 -25.04 -6.33
CA LYS A 76 -17.32 -24.57 -7.71
C LYS A 76 -18.75 -24.70 -8.23
N LEU A 77 -19.24 -23.60 -8.77
CA LEU A 77 -20.49 -23.56 -9.53
C LEU A 77 -20.15 -23.56 -11.02
N VAL A 78 -20.88 -24.34 -11.78
CA VAL A 78 -20.76 -24.38 -13.24
C VAL A 78 -22.11 -24.04 -13.85
N PHE A 79 -22.11 -23.08 -14.77
CA PHE A 79 -23.31 -22.72 -15.55
C PHE A 79 -23.39 -23.60 -16.80
N GLU A 80 -24.47 -24.32 -16.91
CA GLU A 80 -24.75 -25.17 -18.07
C GLU A 80 -26.24 -25.12 -18.46
N ASN A 81 -26.48 -24.79 -19.72
CA ASN A 81 -27.83 -24.80 -20.30
C ASN A 81 -28.87 -23.99 -19.52
N GLY A 82 -28.48 -22.83 -19.03
CA GLY A 82 -29.35 -21.93 -18.25
C GLY A 82 -29.45 -22.26 -16.75
N PHE A 83 -28.68 -23.22 -16.24
CA PHE A 83 -28.70 -23.63 -14.83
C PHE A 83 -27.33 -23.58 -14.21
N PHE A 84 -27.26 -23.18 -12.96
CA PHE A 84 -26.07 -23.40 -12.12
C PHE A 84 -26.13 -24.81 -11.54
N LYS A 85 -24.97 -25.48 -11.56
CA LYS A 85 -24.72 -26.81 -11.02
C LYS A 85 -23.52 -26.81 -10.07
N ALA A 86 -23.54 -27.70 -9.11
CA ALA A 86 -22.38 -28.03 -8.27
C ALA A 86 -22.26 -29.56 -8.15
N ALA A 87 -21.04 -30.07 -8.22
CA ALA A 87 -20.75 -31.51 -8.18
C ALA A 87 -21.67 -32.34 -9.09
N GLY A 88 -21.95 -31.84 -10.29
CA GLY A 88 -22.83 -32.45 -11.29
C GLY A 88 -24.35 -32.38 -11.02
N LYS A 89 -24.77 -31.84 -9.90
CA LYS A 89 -26.19 -31.67 -9.55
C LYS A 89 -26.70 -30.29 -9.98
N THR A 90 -27.87 -30.26 -10.66
CA THR A 90 -28.56 -28.99 -10.96
C THR A 90 -29.11 -28.37 -9.68
N LEU A 91 -28.78 -27.09 -9.45
CA LEU A 91 -29.22 -26.37 -8.27
C LEU A 91 -30.43 -25.47 -8.56
N PHE A 92 -30.31 -24.57 -9.53
CA PHE A 92 -31.36 -23.62 -9.91
C PHE A 92 -31.13 -23.06 -11.31
N ALA A 93 -32.20 -22.53 -11.91
CA ALA A 93 -32.13 -21.78 -13.15
C ALA A 93 -31.58 -20.36 -12.87
N PHE A 94 -30.58 -19.93 -13.64
CA PHE A 94 -30.05 -18.57 -13.56
C PHE A 94 -30.79 -17.70 -14.58
N PRO A 95 -31.45 -16.62 -14.15
CA PRO A 95 -32.19 -15.76 -15.04
C PRO A 95 -31.27 -15.03 -16.03
N TYR A 96 -31.78 -14.68 -17.20
CA TYR A 96 -31.07 -13.79 -18.11
C TYR A 96 -31.01 -12.38 -17.54
N GLY A 97 -29.90 -11.71 -17.78
CA GLY A 97 -29.69 -10.34 -17.30
C GLY A 97 -28.54 -10.24 -16.32
N THR A 98 -28.42 -9.06 -15.73
CA THR A 98 -27.43 -8.77 -14.69
C THR A 98 -28.07 -8.95 -13.34
N HIS A 99 -27.47 -9.78 -12.50
CA HIS A 99 -27.97 -10.11 -11.19
C HIS A 99 -26.90 -9.88 -10.13
N ARG A 100 -27.29 -9.42 -8.96
CA ARG A 100 -26.45 -9.41 -7.79
C ARG A 100 -26.21 -10.84 -7.34
N PHE A 101 -24.96 -11.25 -7.38
CA PHE A 101 -24.49 -12.57 -7.00
C PHE A 101 -23.76 -12.47 -5.66
N GLN A 102 -24.26 -13.19 -4.66
CA GLN A 102 -23.60 -13.26 -3.36
C GLN A 102 -23.32 -14.71 -3.01
N PHE A 103 -22.06 -15.01 -2.71
CA PHE A 103 -21.57 -16.34 -2.42
C PHE A 103 -20.89 -16.33 -1.04
N ILE A 104 -21.49 -17.01 -0.09
CA ILE A 104 -21.09 -17.02 1.32
C ILE A 104 -20.48 -18.39 1.62
N ALA A 105 -19.18 -18.44 1.88
CA ALA A 105 -18.47 -19.65 2.27
C ALA A 105 -18.30 -19.67 3.79
N ASP A 106 -18.91 -20.64 4.47
CA ASP A 106 -18.74 -20.92 5.88
C ASP A 106 -17.66 -21.99 6.01
N ILE A 107 -16.44 -21.58 6.34
CA ILE A 107 -15.26 -22.45 6.34
C ILE A 107 -15.35 -23.43 7.51
N ASP A 108 -15.86 -22.99 8.66
CA ASP A 108 -15.99 -23.82 9.88
C ASP A 108 -16.97 -24.98 9.66
N LYS A 109 -18.02 -24.75 8.85
CA LYS A 109 -19.02 -25.78 8.50
C LYS A 109 -18.72 -26.52 7.20
N GLY A 110 -17.77 -26.02 6.39
CA GLY A 110 -17.46 -26.59 5.09
C GLY A 110 -18.60 -26.50 4.09
N VAL A 111 -19.38 -25.40 4.12
CA VAL A 111 -20.52 -25.16 3.23
C VAL A 111 -20.49 -23.77 2.63
N ALA A 112 -21.07 -23.65 1.44
CA ALA A 112 -21.28 -22.36 0.80
C ALA A 112 -22.76 -22.09 0.56
N LYS A 113 -23.22 -20.89 0.87
CA LYS A 113 -24.58 -20.40 0.61
C LYS A 113 -24.58 -19.44 -0.55
N LEU A 114 -25.59 -19.53 -1.39
CA LEU A 114 -25.71 -18.69 -2.57
C LEU A 114 -27.04 -17.92 -2.56
N HIS A 115 -26.91 -16.60 -2.80
CA HIS A 115 -28.05 -15.70 -2.99
C HIS A 115 -27.93 -14.99 -4.34
N ILE A 116 -29.05 -14.86 -5.03
CA ILE A 116 -29.20 -14.09 -6.28
C ILE A 116 -30.26 -13.02 -6.02
N ASP A 117 -29.90 -11.76 -6.22
CA ASP A 117 -30.74 -10.59 -5.92
C ASP A 117 -31.32 -10.63 -4.48
N GLY A 118 -30.53 -11.15 -3.55
CA GLY A 118 -30.90 -11.34 -2.16
C GLY A 118 -31.71 -12.58 -1.85
N VAL A 119 -32.20 -13.30 -2.86
CA VAL A 119 -32.98 -14.52 -2.66
C VAL A 119 -32.07 -15.72 -2.49
N TRP A 120 -32.19 -16.44 -1.37
CA TRP A 120 -31.50 -17.71 -1.16
C TRP A 120 -31.80 -18.70 -2.28
N LYS A 121 -30.78 -19.35 -2.81
CA LYS A 121 -30.87 -20.30 -3.93
C LYS A 121 -30.40 -21.69 -3.57
N ALA A 122 -29.28 -21.81 -2.86
CA ALA A 122 -28.70 -23.11 -2.56
C ALA A 122 -27.71 -23.03 -1.39
N GLU A 123 -27.55 -24.17 -0.71
CA GLU A 123 -26.44 -24.48 0.17
C GLU A 123 -25.65 -25.64 -0.43
N ILE A 124 -24.33 -25.49 -0.51
CA ILE A 124 -23.45 -26.40 -1.25
C ILE A 124 -22.33 -26.81 -0.31
N PRO A 125 -22.15 -28.10 -0.01
CA PRO A 125 -21.01 -28.56 0.76
C PRO A 125 -19.70 -28.34 -0.02
N PHE A 126 -18.61 -28.08 0.69
CA PHE A 126 -17.30 -28.05 0.06
C PHE A 126 -16.96 -29.40 -0.57
N THR A 127 -16.31 -29.34 -1.70
CA THR A 127 -15.77 -30.50 -2.39
C THR A 127 -14.32 -30.70 -2.00
N GLY A 128 -13.89 -31.94 -1.76
CA GLY A 128 -12.53 -32.24 -1.35
C GLY A 128 -12.24 -31.90 0.13
N ASN A 129 -10.99 -32.06 0.52
CA ASN A 129 -10.51 -31.74 1.86
C ASN A 129 -9.94 -30.31 1.91
N ALA A 130 -10.66 -29.31 1.41
CA ALA A 130 -10.23 -27.93 1.51
C ALA A 130 -10.37 -27.46 2.98
N ASP A 131 -9.26 -27.27 3.62
CA ASP A 131 -9.15 -26.78 5.01
C ASP A 131 -8.99 -25.25 5.10
N CYS A 132 -9.00 -24.57 3.95
CA CYS A 132 -8.88 -23.14 3.85
C CYS A 132 -9.44 -22.63 2.51
N ILE A 133 -9.59 -21.33 2.41
CA ILE A 133 -9.82 -20.62 1.13
C ILE A 133 -8.73 -19.57 0.96
N ASP A 134 -8.05 -19.59 -0.18
CA ASP A 134 -6.97 -18.66 -0.52
C ASP A 134 -7.09 -18.06 -1.92
N SER A 135 -8.03 -18.51 -2.72
CA SER A 135 -8.28 -17.89 -4.01
C SER A 135 -9.73 -18.01 -4.46
N PHE A 136 -10.14 -17.02 -5.24
CA PHE A 136 -11.37 -17.02 -6.00
C PHE A 136 -11.03 -17.22 -7.47
N ARG A 137 -11.78 -18.06 -8.18
CA ARG A 137 -11.57 -18.30 -9.59
C ARG A 137 -12.90 -18.29 -10.36
N THR A 138 -12.85 -17.73 -11.57
CA THR A 138 -13.96 -17.72 -12.49
C THR A 138 -13.45 -17.83 -13.93
N GLY A 139 -14.24 -18.38 -14.83
CA GLY A 139 -13.83 -18.55 -16.21
C GLY A 139 -14.71 -19.52 -16.97
N PHE A 140 -14.15 -20.08 -18.03
CA PHE A 140 -14.80 -21.12 -18.83
C PHE A 140 -14.00 -22.41 -18.79
N ALA A 141 -14.70 -23.53 -18.71
CA ALA A 141 -14.07 -24.84 -18.79
C ALA A 141 -13.48 -25.07 -20.19
N LYS A 142 -12.61 -26.07 -20.30
CA LYS A 142 -12.08 -26.51 -21.59
C LYS A 142 -13.26 -26.87 -22.55
N ASP A 143 -13.11 -26.52 -23.81
CA ASP A 143 -14.13 -26.73 -24.88
C ASP A 143 -15.43 -25.95 -24.64
N ALA A 144 -15.50 -25.04 -23.70
CA ALA A 144 -16.65 -24.19 -23.44
C ALA A 144 -16.54 -22.89 -24.23
N VAL A 145 -17.60 -22.50 -24.90
CA VAL A 145 -17.69 -21.24 -25.65
C VAL A 145 -18.76 -20.35 -25.05
N GLY A 146 -18.43 -19.10 -24.74
CA GLY A 146 -19.44 -18.22 -24.17
C GLY A 146 -18.90 -16.84 -23.76
N GLU A 147 -19.77 -16.02 -23.20
CA GLU A 147 -19.45 -14.70 -22.66
C GLU A 147 -20.14 -14.48 -21.31
N ALA A 148 -19.38 -14.03 -20.34
CA ALA A 148 -19.88 -13.61 -19.03
C ALA A 148 -19.28 -12.27 -18.63
N LEU A 149 -20.02 -11.47 -17.86
CA LEU A 149 -19.56 -10.21 -17.29
C LEU A 149 -19.59 -10.29 -15.77
N LEU A 150 -18.50 -9.87 -15.16
CA LEU A 150 -18.34 -9.79 -13.71
C LEU A 150 -18.16 -8.33 -13.29
N GLY A 151 -18.83 -7.90 -12.24
CA GLY A 151 -18.67 -6.54 -11.71
C GLY A 151 -17.25 -6.29 -11.22
N LEU A 152 -16.72 -5.07 -11.42
CA LEU A 152 -15.40 -4.69 -10.92
C LEU A 152 -15.38 -4.41 -9.41
N ASN A 153 -16.55 -4.15 -8.82
CA ASN A 153 -16.69 -3.91 -7.38
C ASN A 153 -16.81 -5.22 -6.59
N PHE A 154 -15.99 -6.17 -6.94
CA PHE A 154 -15.85 -7.42 -6.23
C PHE A 154 -15.36 -7.16 -4.81
N LYS A 155 -16.06 -7.69 -3.82
CA LYS A 155 -15.70 -7.50 -2.41
C LYS A 155 -15.75 -8.82 -1.65
N LEU A 156 -14.76 -8.96 -0.79
CA LEU A 156 -14.62 -10.06 0.15
C LEU A 156 -14.66 -9.51 1.57
N SER A 157 -15.40 -10.17 2.44
CA SER A 157 -15.50 -9.81 3.86
C SER A 157 -15.48 -11.05 4.73
N LYS A 158 -15.05 -10.92 5.98
CA LYS A 158 -15.01 -12.00 6.96
C LYS A 158 -15.85 -11.66 8.17
N ASN A 159 -16.68 -12.62 8.64
CA ASN A 159 -17.44 -12.55 9.89
C ASN A 159 -18.48 -11.42 9.98
N TYR A 160 -19.04 -10.97 8.86
CA TYR A 160 -20.09 -9.98 8.85
C TYR A 160 -21.49 -10.63 8.83
N LEU A 161 -22.40 -10.07 9.60
CA LEU A 161 -23.84 -10.45 9.59
C LEU A 161 -24.55 -9.79 8.42
N VAL A 162 -24.17 -8.54 8.11
CA VAL A 162 -24.58 -7.83 6.91
C VAL A 162 -23.36 -7.18 6.30
N PHE A 163 -23.19 -7.31 5.00
CA PHE A 163 -22.15 -6.67 4.23
C PHE A 163 -22.72 -6.26 2.88
N ASP A 164 -23.40 -5.13 2.86
CA ASP A 164 -24.08 -4.59 1.68
C ASP A 164 -23.43 -3.29 1.23
N LEU A 165 -22.74 -3.37 0.13
CA LEU A 165 -21.97 -2.26 -0.44
C LEU A 165 -22.63 -1.71 -1.69
N CYS A 166 -23.90 -2.03 -1.92
CA CYS A 166 -24.69 -1.57 -3.04
C CYS A 166 -24.03 -1.89 -4.40
N VAL A 167 -23.53 -3.10 -4.57
CA VAL A 167 -22.82 -3.52 -5.79
C VAL A 167 -23.83 -3.89 -6.86
N SER A 168 -24.10 -3.02 -7.82
CA SER A 168 -24.82 -3.35 -9.07
C SER A 168 -24.51 -2.33 -10.15
N ALA A 169 -24.53 -2.74 -11.38
CA ALA A 169 -24.24 -1.89 -12.53
C ALA A 169 -25.49 -1.29 -13.17
N VAL A 170 -26.68 -1.67 -12.74
CA VAL A 170 -27.96 -1.22 -13.31
C VAL A 170 -28.90 -0.76 -12.23
N GLU A 171 -29.76 0.20 -12.55
CA GLU A 171 -30.84 0.59 -11.66
C GLU A 171 -31.85 -0.55 -11.56
N SER A 172 -32.22 -0.93 -10.33
CA SER A 172 -33.12 -2.03 -10.05
C SER A 172 -33.95 -1.75 -8.80
N ALA A 173 -34.90 -2.60 -8.52
CA ALA A 173 -35.59 -2.62 -7.24
C ALA A 173 -34.58 -2.93 -6.12
N LEU A 174 -34.94 -2.56 -4.90
CA LEU A 174 -34.19 -2.93 -3.70
C LEU A 174 -34.05 -4.45 -3.61
N PRO A 175 -32.88 -4.96 -3.17
CA PRO A 175 -32.69 -6.38 -2.94
C PRO A 175 -33.76 -6.97 -2.01
N ALA A 176 -34.11 -8.24 -2.22
CA ALA A 176 -35.21 -8.90 -1.51
C ALA A 176 -34.99 -9.05 0.01
N GLU A 177 -33.77 -8.89 0.48
CA GLU A 177 -33.44 -8.87 1.92
C GLU A 177 -33.96 -7.62 2.63
N TYR A 178 -34.37 -6.59 1.86
CA TYR A 178 -34.97 -5.38 2.42
C TYR A 178 -36.50 -5.45 2.29
N GLU A 179 -37.15 -5.27 3.42
CA GLU A 179 -38.58 -5.11 3.45
C GLU A 179 -38.93 -3.63 3.33
N LEU A 180 -39.56 -3.24 2.23
CA LEU A 180 -40.03 -1.88 2.02
C LEU A 180 -41.38 -1.73 2.70
N TYR A 181 -41.49 -0.81 3.65
CA TYR A 181 -42.75 -0.44 4.27
C TYR A 181 -43.07 1.04 4.06
N THR A 182 -44.32 1.36 3.96
CA THR A 182 -44.83 2.73 3.88
C THR A 182 -46.15 2.86 4.61
N GLU A 183 -46.40 3.97 5.26
CA GLU A 183 -47.71 4.26 5.85
C GLU A 183 -48.78 4.54 4.79
N THR A 184 -48.38 5.11 3.65
CA THR A 184 -49.31 5.54 2.58
C THR A 184 -49.16 4.78 1.26
N GLY A 185 -48.26 3.83 1.19
CA GLY A 185 -47.98 3.07 -0.05
C GLY A 185 -47.36 3.87 -1.21
N LYS A 186 -46.89 5.10 -0.97
CA LYS A 186 -46.35 6.01 -1.97
C LYS A 186 -44.83 6.12 -1.96
N ALA A 187 -44.14 5.41 -1.08
CA ALA A 187 -42.70 5.40 -1.01
C ALA A 187 -42.09 4.38 -1.97
N LYS A 188 -40.92 4.66 -2.45
CA LYS A 188 -40.17 3.79 -3.33
C LYS A 188 -38.70 3.81 -2.95
N ALA A 189 -38.12 2.65 -2.77
CA ALA A 189 -36.69 2.46 -2.67
C ALA A 189 -36.19 1.83 -3.98
N VAL A 190 -35.18 2.43 -4.58
CA VAL A 190 -34.58 1.96 -5.82
C VAL A 190 -33.06 2.08 -5.72
N TYR A 191 -32.41 1.16 -6.37
CA TYR A 191 -30.98 1.21 -6.54
C TYR A 191 -30.63 2.02 -7.80
N ARG A 192 -29.65 2.93 -7.71
CA ARG A 192 -29.19 3.72 -8.86
C ARG A 192 -27.75 4.21 -8.71
N ARG A 193 -27.15 4.61 -9.83
CA ARG A 193 -25.93 5.43 -9.82
C ARG A 193 -26.25 6.81 -9.25
N TYR A 194 -25.31 7.35 -8.47
CA TYR A 194 -25.49 8.66 -7.87
C TYR A 194 -25.45 9.78 -8.93
N THR A 195 -24.44 9.77 -9.82
CA THR A 195 -24.38 10.69 -10.96
C THR A 195 -23.91 9.95 -12.23
N PRO A 196 -24.15 10.52 -13.44
CA PRO A 196 -23.61 9.96 -14.69
C PRO A 196 -22.08 9.86 -14.72
N LYS A 197 -21.37 10.75 -14.04
CA LYS A 197 -19.90 10.79 -13.99
C LYS A 197 -19.35 10.03 -12.78
N THR A 198 -20.11 10.01 -11.69
CA THR A 198 -19.69 9.42 -10.42
C THR A 198 -20.27 8.02 -10.29
N LEU A 199 -19.39 7.04 -10.26
CA LEU A 199 -19.73 5.61 -10.23
C LEU A 199 -20.09 5.09 -8.83
N TYR A 200 -20.75 5.92 -8.00
CA TYR A 200 -21.27 5.44 -6.72
C TYR A 200 -22.59 4.73 -6.91
N HIS A 201 -22.65 3.55 -6.36
CA HIS A 201 -23.86 2.76 -6.28
C HIS A 201 -24.50 2.99 -4.92
N VAL A 202 -25.73 3.42 -4.90
CA VAL A 202 -26.46 3.81 -3.69
C VAL A 202 -27.90 3.35 -3.76
N TYR A 203 -28.51 3.17 -2.62
CA TYR A 203 -29.95 3.06 -2.53
C TYR A 203 -30.56 4.47 -2.39
N ASP A 204 -31.71 4.66 -3.00
CA ASP A 204 -32.49 5.90 -2.97
C ASP A 204 -33.86 5.63 -2.38
N LEU A 205 -34.06 6.05 -1.14
CA LEU A 205 -35.35 5.98 -0.48
C LEU A 205 -36.08 7.31 -0.65
N THR A 206 -37.21 7.28 -1.33
CA THR A 206 -37.99 8.49 -1.64
C THR A 206 -39.34 8.45 -0.92
N ALA A 207 -39.64 9.48 -0.17
CA ALA A 207 -40.94 9.74 0.40
C ALA A 207 -41.69 10.86 -0.35
N GLN A 208 -42.99 10.78 -0.48
CA GLN A 208 -43.84 11.79 -1.06
C GLN A 208 -44.19 12.84 0.02
N LYS A 209 -44.93 13.90 -0.36
CA LYS A 209 -45.37 14.95 0.57
C LYS A 209 -46.18 14.37 1.75
N GLU A 210 -45.80 14.74 2.96
CA GLU A 210 -46.46 14.34 4.21
C GLU A 210 -46.62 12.83 4.35
N THR A 211 -45.61 12.08 3.97
CA THR A 211 -45.58 10.62 4.05
C THR A 211 -44.27 10.08 4.61
N ASP A 212 -44.35 8.90 5.17
CA ASP A 212 -43.18 8.12 5.59
C ASP A 212 -42.85 7.05 4.56
N ALA A 213 -41.57 6.81 4.37
CA ALA A 213 -41.02 5.69 3.60
C ALA A 213 -39.95 5.00 4.44
N GLY A 214 -39.92 3.69 4.43
CA GLY A 214 -38.90 3.00 5.23
C GLY A 214 -38.55 1.63 4.69
N VAL A 215 -37.36 1.20 5.03
CA VAL A 215 -36.83 -0.14 4.77
C VAL A 215 -36.35 -0.76 6.07
N VAL A 216 -36.53 -2.07 6.19
CA VAL A 216 -35.98 -2.91 7.27
C VAL A 216 -35.16 -4.00 6.65
N ARG A 217 -34.03 -4.31 7.26
CA ARG A 217 -33.22 -5.47 6.94
C ARG A 217 -32.99 -6.31 8.19
N HIS A 218 -33.39 -7.57 8.13
CA HIS A 218 -33.18 -8.57 9.16
C HIS A 218 -31.83 -9.26 8.96
N PHE A 219 -31.26 -9.72 10.06
CA PHE A 219 -30.06 -10.54 10.10
C PHE A 219 -30.14 -11.53 11.28
N ASP A 220 -29.21 -12.49 11.32
CA ASP A 220 -29.18 -13.46 12.42
C ASP A 220 -28.97 -12.73 13.76
N ARG A 221 -29.65 -13.18 14.81
CA ARG A 221 -29.55 -12.60 16.16
C ARG A 221 -28.12 -12.52 16.63
N ALA A 222 -27.72 -11.36 17.06
CA ALA A 222 -26.37 -11.05 17.52
C ALA A 222 -26.36 -10.45 18.90
N SER A 223 -25.48 -10.94 19.77
CA SER A 223 -25.28 -10.49 21.16
C SER A 223 -23.83 -10.01 21.36
N GLY A 224 -23.55 -9.35 22.46
CA GLY A 224 -22.25 -8.75 22.75
C GLY A 224 -22.16 -7.34 22.16
N ASN A 225 -21.00 -6.94 21.67
CA ASN A 225 -20.81 -5.62 21.05
C ASN A 225 -21.11 -5.70 19.55
N VAL A 226 -22.31 -5.34 19.16
CA VAL A 226 -22.77 -5.39 17.76
C VAL A 226 -22.57 -4.02 17.12
N SER A 227 -21.72 -3.96 16.11
CA SER A 227 -21.43 -2.75 15.33
C SER A 227 -22.30 -2.71 14.08
N PHE A 228 -23.00 -1.60 13.89
CA PHE A 228 -23.73 -1.26 12.67
C PHE A 228 -23.14 0.02 12.08
N GLU A 229 -22.66 -0.05 10.85
CA GLU A 229 -22.16 1.10 10.10
C GLU A 229 -23.01 1.31 8.84
N ILE A 230 -23.31 2.56 8.55
CA ILE A 230 -24.03 2.99 7.35
C ILE A 230 -23.47 4.31 6.84
N LYS A 231 -23.34 4.43 5.53
CA LYS A 231 -23.12 5.70 4.86
C LYS A 231 -24.43 6.25 4.33
N TYR A 232 -24.69 7.53 4.56
CA TYR A 232 -25.85 8.19 4.02
C TYR A 232 -25.57 9.65 3.70
N LEU A 233 -26.30 10.20 2.75
CA LEU A 233 -26.32 11.63 2.47
C LEU A 233 -27.52 12.22 3.22
N PRO A 234 -27.30 13.13 4.19
CA PRO A 234 -28.39 13.75 4.95
C PRO A 234 -29.47 14.32 4.04
N PRO A 235 -30.76 14.23 4.43
CA PRO A 235 -31.84 14.74 3.62
C PRO A 235 -31.81 16.26 3.52
N GLU A 236 -32.48 16.80 2.53
CA GLU A 236 -32.69 18.25 2.44
C GLU A 236 -33.58 18.75 3.58
N LYS A 237 -33.51 20.04 3.86
CA LYS A 237 -34.37 20.74 4.82
C LYS A 237 -35.84 20.42 4.53
N ASN A 238 -36.63 20.09 5.57
CA ASN A 238 -38.01 19.62 5.58
C ASN A 238 -38.21 18.11 5.40
N ALA A 239 -37.14 17.35 5.56
CA ALA A 239 -37.21 15.90 5.72
C ALA A 239 -36.33 15.48 6.88
N ALA A 240 -36.59 14.31 7.43
CA ALA A 240 -35.75 13.70 8.47
C ALA A 240 -35.60 12.21 8.21
N VAL A 241 -34.39 11.71 8.33
CA VAL A 241 -34.12 10.27 8.27
C VAL A 241 -33.95 9.73 9.68
N LYS A 242 -34.64 8.62 9.97
CA LYS A 242 -34.48 7.84 11.19
C LYS A 242 -33.70 6.58 10.87
N ILE A 243 -32.63 6.32 11.62
CA ILE A 243 -31.81 5.14 11.52
C ILE A 243 -31.86 4.42 12.87
N SER A 244 -32.31 3.16 12.86
CA SER A 244 -32.56 2.43 14.09
C SER A 244 -31.95 1.03 14.07
N LEU A 245 -31.50 0.56 15.24
CA LEU A 245 -31.27 -0.85 15.50
C LEU A 245 -32.50 -1.44 16.20
N LEU A 246 -32.86 -2.67 15.86
CA LEU A 246 -34.03 -3.37 16.29
C LEU A 246 -33.72 -4.73 16.92
N ALA A 247 -34.58 -5.15 17.84
CA ALA A 247 -34.61 -6.49 18.43
C ALA A 247 -36.05 -6.99 18.45
N ALA A 248 -36.33 -8.07 17.73
CA ALA A 248 -37.68 -8.61 17.58
C ALA A 248 -38.72 -7.51 17.24
N ASN A 249 -38.38 -6.68 16.25
CA ASN A 249 -39.18 -5.53 15.77
C ASN A 249 -39.40 -4.41 16.79
N ARG A 250 -38.70 -4.41 17.94
CA ARG A 250 -38.69 -3.30 18.89
C ARG A 250 -37.43 -2.48 18.77
N THR A 251 -37.55 -1.18 18.85
CA THR A 251 -36.42 -0.24 18.78
C THR A 251 -35.45 -0.46 19.94
N VAL A 252 -34.21 -0.66 19.65
CA VAL A 252 -33.10 -0.69 20.62
C VAL A 252 -32.51 0.70 20.76
N ILE A 253 -32.28 1.37 19.64
CA ILE A 253 -31.79 2.76 19.58
C ILE A 253 -32.26 3.40 18.28
N THR A 254 -32.65 4.68 18.32
CA THR A 254 -33.00 5.48 17.14
C THR A 254 -32.23 6.78 17.13
N LEU A 255 -31.63 7.09 15.99
CA LEU A 255 -31.06 8.38 15.66
C LEU A 255 -31.90 9.04 14.56
N THR A 256 -32.09 10.34 14.66
CA THR A 256 -32.81 11.13 13.65
C THR A 256 -31.87 12.20 13.11
N ASP A 257 -31.75 12.29 11.80
CA ASP A 257 -31.05 13.39 11.14
C ASP A 257 -32.08 14.25 10.39
N ASP A 258 -32.15 15.52 10.73
CA ASP A 258 -33.13 16.48 10.19
C ASP A 258 -32.59 17.31 9.03
N GLY A 259 -31.40 16.89 8.49
CA GLY A 259 -30.69 17.57 7.43
C GLY A 259 -29.76 18.68 7.93
N GLU A 260 -29.68 18.87 9.24
CA GLU A 260 -28.78 19.84 9.88
C GLU A 260 -28.14 19.25 11.15
N TYR A 261 -28.91 18.48 11.92
CA TYR A 261 -28.46 17.88 13.17
C TYR A 261 -28.78 16.39 13.22
N VAL A 262 -27.83 15.61 13.75
CA VAL A 262 -28.13 14.28 14.29
C VAL A 262 -28.67 14.44 15.70
N ASN A 263 -29.81 13.83 15.95
CA ASN A 263 -30.60 13.98 17.16
C ASN A 263 -30.99 12.63 17.80
N VAL A 264 -31.25 12.63 19.12
CA VAL A 264 -31.95 11.55 19.81
C VAL A 264 -33.15 12.19 20.53
N GLY A 265 -34.36 11.84 20.10
CA GLY A 265 -35.54 12.57 20.51
C GLY A 265 -35.41 14.06 20.16
N GLU A 266 -35.56 14.95 21.19
CA GLU A 266 -35.39 16.39 21.04
C GLU A 266 -33.95 16.87 21.27
N GLN A 267 -33.04 16.00 21.71
CA GLN A 267 -31.66 16.35 22.02
C GLN A 267 -30.81 16.39 20.75
N LYS A 268 -30.24 17.56 20.43
CA LYS A 268 -29.24 17.74 19.36
C LYS A 268 -27.91 17.18 19.82
N LEU A 269 -27.39 16.22 19.08
CA LEU A 269 -26.11 15.58 19.37
C LEU A 269 -24.96 16.16 18.55
N TYR A 270 -25.18 16.37 17.26
CA TYR A 270 -24.13 16.80 16.36
C TYR A 270 -24.67 17.62 15.19
N HIS A 271 -24.01 18.75 14.90
CA HIS A 271 -24.29 19.59 13.74
C HIS A 271 -23.33 19.23 12.61
N HIS A 272 -23.84 18.69 11.50
CA HIS A 272 -23.01 18.30 10.36
C HIS A 272 -22.98 19.35 9.25
N CYS A 273 -21.98 19.25 8.35
CA CYS A 273 -21.90 20.05 7.15
C CYS A 273 -22.86 19.54 6.07
N LYS A 274 -23.40 20.47 5.26
CA LYS A 274 -24.27 20.15 4.11
C LYS A 274 -23.43 19.58 2.96
N ASN A 275 -24.07 18.81 2.09
CA ASN A 275 -23.48 18.21 0.91
C ASN A 275 -22.28 17.29 1.22
N VAL A 276 -22.27 16.65 2.36
CA VAL A 276 -21.23 15.71 2.77
C VAL A 276 -21.90 14.41 3.19
N TRP A 277 -21.41 13.32 2.65
CA TRP A 277 -21.81 11.98 3.10
C TRP A 277 -21.39 11.77 4.55
N GLN A 278 -22.27 11.24 5.34
CA GLN A 278 -22.02 10.88 6.73
C GLN A 278 -21.80 9.38 6.84
N THR A 279 -20.88 8.97 7.69
CA THR A 279 -20.70 7.58 8.11
C THR A 279 -21.12 7.47 9.56
N LEU A 280 -22.29 6.92 9.79
CA LEU A 280 -22.81 6.66 11.14
C LEU A 280 -22.37 5.25 11.56
N ASN A 281 -21.80 5.14 12.75
CA ASN A 281 -21.55 3.86 13.40
C ASN A 281 -22.28 3.82 14.76
N ILE A 282 -22.99 2.73 15.01
CA ILE A 282 -23.68 2.42 16.26
C ILE A 282 -23.06 1.13 16.79
N GLU A 283 -22.32 1.20 17.88
CA GLU A 283 -21.81 0.04 18.61
C GLU A 283 -22.73 -0.26 19.78
N ALA A 284 -23.63 -1.22 19.60
CA ALA A 284 -24.62 -1.63 20.61
C ALA A 284 -24.05 -2.78 21.47
N ASP A 285 -23.80 -2.50 22.73
CA ASP A 285 -23.37 -3.50 23.70
C ASP A 285 -24.58 -4.06 24.47
N THR A 286 -24.93 -5.29 24.12
CA THR A 286 -26.09 -5.95 24.75
C THR A 286 -25.85 -6.37 26.21
N ALA A 287 -24.58 -6.37 26.68
CA ALA A 287 -24.28 -6.64 28.10
C ALA A 287 -24.47 -5.39 28.97
N SER A 288 -23.96 -4.24 28.54
CA SER A 288 -24.13 -2.97 29.27
C SER A 288 -25.42 -2.25 28.94
N GLN A 289 -26.20 -2.72 27.97
CA GLN A 289 -27.44 -2.10 27.49
C GLN A 289 -27.23 -0.65 27.00
N THR A 290 -26.11 -0.40 26.36
CA THR A 290 -25.72 0.92 25.83
C THR A 290 -25.28 0.88 24.40
N ALA A 291 -25.36 1.99 23.69
CA ALA A 291 -24.85 2.15 22.34
C ALA A 291 -23.90 3.33 22.28
N LEU A 292 -22.66 3.08 21.84
CA LEU A 292 -21.71 4.13 21.46
C LEU A 292 -22.04 4.62 20.05
N ILE A 293 -22.28 5.92 19.92
CA ILE A 293 -22.58 6.58 18.66
C ILE A 293 -21.34 7.31 18.17
N SER A 294 -20.93 6.99 16.95
CA SER A 294 -19.84 7.68 16.27
C SER A 294 -20.29 8.19 14.90
N LEU A 295 -19.83 9.37 14.52
CA LEU A 295 -20.08 9.95 13.20
C LEU A 295 -18.74 10.32 12.55
N ASN A 296 -18.51 9.82 11.34
CA ASN A 296 -17.26 10.03 10.60
C ASN A 296 -16.00 9.66 11.41
N GLY A 297 -16.08 8.61 12.23
CA GLY A 297 -14.99 8.17 13.10
C GLY A 297 -14.84 8.96 14.41
N LYS A 298 -15.64 10.00 14.62
CA LYS A 298 -15.66 10.78 15.87
C LYS A 298 -16.66 10.19 16.84
N LYS A 299 -16.25 9.88 18.05
CA LYS A 299 -17.17 9.48 19.13
C LYS A 299 -18.01 10.68 19.54
N ILE A 300 -19.33 10.54 19.43
CA ILE A 300 -20.27 11.61 19.75
C ILE A 300 -20.82 11.45 21.17
N THR A 301 -21.38 10.30 21.49
CA THR A 301 -22.00 10.03 22.79
C THR A 301 -22.23 8.54 23.00
N THR A 302 -22.49 8.16 24.25
CA THR A 302 -23.03 6.83 24.61
C THR A 302 -24.45 7.00 25.12
N LEU A 303 -25.39 6.20 24.61
CA LEU A 303 -26.82 6.26 24.92
C LEU A 303 -27.25 4.94 25.54
N ALA A 304 -28.21 4.98 26.47
CA ALA A 304 -28.86 3.77 26.95
C ALA A 304 -29.84 3.23 25.89
N PHE A 305 -30.08 1.93 25.89
CA PHE A 305 -31.09 1.32 25.03
C PHE A 305 -32.51 1.84 25.38
N GLU A 306 -33.30 2.11 24.34
CA GLU A 306 -34.73 2.46 24.50
C GLU A 306 -35.56 1.27 25.03
N ASN A 307 -35.22 0.07 24.55
CA ASN A 307 -35.78 -1.17 25.04
C ASN A 307 -34.67 -2.15 25.36
N LEU A 308 -34.64 -2.65 26.59
CA LEU A 308 -33.63 -3.64 27.02
C LEU A 308 -33.76 -4.93 26.22
N THR A 309 -32.62 -5.48 25.79
CA THR A 309 -32.57 -6.71 24.95
C THR A 309 -31.24 -7.42 25.10
N GLU A 310 -31.27 -8.74 24.95
CA GLU A 310 -30.07 -9.57 24.95
C GLU A 310 -29.45 -9.73 23.55
N PHE A 311 -30.12 -9.23 22.50
CA PHE A 311 -29.66 -9.35 21.12
C PHE A 311 -30.18 -8.17 20.26
N VAL A 312 -29.59 -8.02 19.08
CA VAL A 312 -30.13 -7.25 17.95
C VAL A 312 -30.27 -8.16 16.74
N ASP A 313 -31.29 -7.95 15.89
CA ASP A 313 -31.58 -8.81 14.74
C ASP A 313 -32.09 -8.07 13.49
N ALA A 314 -32.14 -6.73 13.54
CA ALA A 314 -32.46 -5.91 12.37
C ALA A 314 -31.97 -4.47 12.50
N PHE A 315 -31.89 -3.78 11.36
CA PHE A 315 -31.84 -2.33 11.32
C PHE A 315 -32.95 -1.78 10.41
N SER A 316 -33.30 -0.51 10.63
CA SER A 316 -34.26 0.19 9.78
C SER A 316 -33.77 1.57 9.40
N ILE A 317 -34.16 2.02 8.21
CA ILE A 317 -33.93 3.36 7.68
C ILE A 317 -35.29 3.88 7.24
N ALA A 318 -35.76 4.98 7.85
CA ALA A 318 -37.07 5.58 7.57
C ALA A 318 -36.91 7.07 7.25
N LEU A 319 -37.52 7.52 6.17
CA LEU A 319 -37.54 8.92 5.75
C LEU A 319 -38.93 9.52 5.99
N HIS A 320 -39.00 10.52 6.79
CA HIS A 320 -40.19 11.38 6.94
C HIS A 320 -40.03 12.65 6.14
N ALA A 321 -41.01 13.00 5.30
CA ALA A 321 -40.90 14.15 4.40
C ALA A 321 -42.12 15.03 4.40
N GLN A 322 -41.98 16.30 4.74
CA GLN A 322 -43.02 17.34 4.62
C GLN A 322 -43.29 17.73 3.15
N LYS A 323 -42.30 17.51 2.28
CA LYS A 323 -42.37 17.64 0.83
C LYS A 323 -41.71 16.40 0.24
N LYS A 324 -41.95 16.14 -1.06
CA LYS A 324 -41.21 15.04 -1.72
C LYS A 324 -39.71 15.18 -1.46
N ALA A 325 -39.10 14.18 -0.87
CA ALA A 325 -37.68 14.16 -0.54
C ALA A 325 -37.09 12.75 -0.73
N SER A 326 -35.77 12.69 -0.83
CA SER A 326 -35.01 11.44 -0.91
C SER A 326 -33.87 11.46 0.10
N VAL A 327 -33.53 10.27 0.60
CA VAL A 327 -32.25 10.01 1.25
C VAL A 327 -31.49 8.94 0.49
N LEU A 328 -30.21 9.20 0.26
CA LEU A 328 -29.30 8.23 -0.36
C LEU A 328 -28.52 7.53 0.74
N PHE A 329 -28.43 6.21 0.66
CA PHE A 329 -27.62 5.44 1.62
C PHE A 329 -26.87 4.30 0.94
N ALA A 330 -25.79 3.87 1.57
CA ALA A 330 -24.86 2.88 1.03
C ALA A 330 -24.06 2.22 2.16
N ASP A 331 -23.35 1.16 1.80
CA ASP A 331 -22.34 0.54 2.66
C ASP A 331 -22.86 0.20 4.06
N MET A 332 -23.95 -0.59 4.12
CA MET A 332 -24.48 -1.12 5.38
C MET A 332 -23.68 -2.34 5.81
N VAL A 333 -23.08 -2.24 6.98
CA VAL A 333 -22.23 -3.29 7.54
C VAL A 333 -22.67 -3.59 8.97
N VAL A 334 -22.92 -4.86 9.28
CA VAL A 334 -23.21 -5.32 10.64
C VAL A 334 -22.27 -6.47 11.00
N PHE A 335 -21.64 -6.38 12.15
CA PHE A 335 -20.77 -7.46 12.66
C PHE A 335 -20.70 -7.42 14.19
N VAL A 336 -20.36 -8.55 14.80
CA VAL A 336 -20.04 -8.59 16.23
C VAL A 336 -18.57 -8.21 16.40
N LYS A 337 -18.32 -7.10 17.09
CA LYS A 337 -16.96 -6.62 17.37
C LYS A 337 -16.32 -7.54 18.41
N PRO A 338 -15.24 -8.24 18.10
CA PRO A 338 -14.57 -9.06 19.08
C PRO A 338 -13.92 -8.19 20.16
N PRO A 339 -13.73 -8.70 21.38
CA PRO A 339 -12.91 -8.03 22.39
C PRO A 339 -11.46 -7.90 21.88
N TYR A 340 -10.75 -6.92 22.42
CA TYR A 340 -9.32 -6.81 22.12
C TYR A 340 -8.60 -8.10 22.56
N PRO A 341 -7.70 -8.66 21.73
CA PRO A 341 -6.87 -9.79 22.13
C PRO A 341 -6.08 -9.49 23.42
N ALA A 342 -5.78 -10.50 24.21
CA ALA A 342 -5.01 -10.34 25.44
C ALA A 342 -3.59 -9.80 25.19
N ASP A 343 -3.03 -10.11 24.01
CA ASP A 343 -1.75 -9.64 23.49
C ASP A 343 -1.90 -8.45 22.54
N TYR A 344 -2.92 -7.59 22.75
CA TYR A 344 -3.09 -6.38 21.94
C TYR A 344 -1.91 -5.42 22.11
N VAL A 345 -1.82 -4.43 21.22
CA VAL A 345 -0.78 -3.39 21.25
C VAL A 345 -0.61 -2.79 22.65
N PRO A 346 0.60 -2.80 23.24
CA PRO A 346 0.83 -2.17 24.53
C PRO A 346 0.54 -0.67 24.49
N GLU A 347 0.04 -0.10 25.57
CA GLU A 347 -0.24 1.33 25.64
C GLU A 347 1.03 2.17 25.35
N PRO A 348 0.94 3.17 24.44
CA PRO A 348 2.06 4.05 24.13
C PRO A 348 2.53 4.87 25.33
N LEU A 349 3.83 4.93 25.54
CA LEU A 349 4.46 5.76 26.59
C LEU A 349 4.88 7.11 25.98
N VAL A 350 4.21 8.19 26.39
CA VAL A 350 4.54 9.53 25.92
C VAL A 350 5.88 9.98 26.52
N PRO A 351 6.92 10.22 25.69
CA PRO A 351 8.23 10.65 26.21
C PRO A 351 8.21 12.11 26.66
N GLU A 352 9.05 12.45 27.60
CA GLU A 352 9.32 13.85 27.93
C GLU A 352 10.25 14.46 26.87
N LYS A 353 9.88 15.62 26.30
CA LYS A 353 10.67 16.28 25.25
C LYS A 353 11.82 17.14 25.83
N LYS A 354 12.88 17.30 25.03
CA LYS A 354 14.00 18.22 25.36
C LYS A 354 13.63 19.68 25.22
N GLY A 355 12.57 19.98 24.50
CA GLY A 355 12.04 21.32 24.28
C GLY A 355 10.60 21.24 23.82
N ASP A 356 10.01 22.35 23.44
CA ASP A 356 8.64 22.44 22.96
C ASP A 356 8.55 22.39 21.42
N TYR A 357 9.35 21.51 20.83
CA TYR A 357 9.33 21.25 19.39
C TYR A 357 8.12 20.42 18.99
N TYR A 358 7.66 20.67 17.76
CA TYR A 358 6.61 19.89 17.09
C TYR A 358 7.24 19.11 15.93
N VAL A 359 7.02 17.81 15.93
CA VAL A 359 7.55 16.89 14.92
C VAL A 359 6.39 16.27 14.17
N GLY A 360 6.25 16.61 12.90
CA GLY A 360 5.24 16.01 12.01
C GLY A 360 5.88 15.04 11.04
N ILE A 361 5.09 14.07 10.54
CA ILE A 361 5.54 13.11 9.56
C ILE A 361 4.56 12.98 8.40
N ASN A 362 5.05 13.02 7.17
CA ASN A 362 4.23 12.75 5.98
C ASN A 362 3.85 11.26 5.93
N VAL A 363 2.57 10.97 5.72
CA VAL A 363 2.05 9.59 5.61
C VAL A 363 1.47 9.35 4.23
N CYS A 364 1.88 8.27 3.57
CA CYS A 364 1.32 7.83 2.30
C CYS A 364 0.30 6.70 2.52
N PRO A 365 -1.01 6.98 2.48
CA PRO A 365 -2.05 6.01 2.83
C PRO A 365 -2.48 5.17 1.62
N ILE A 366 -1.59 4.32 1.11
CA ILE A 366 -1.83 3.51 -0.10
C ILE A 366 -1.77 2.00 0.15
N TRP A 367 -1.47 1.57 1.38
CA TRP A 367 -1.27 0.17 1.76
C TRP A 367 -2.57 -0.46 2.23
N HIS A 368 -3.55 -0.47 1.36
CA HIS A 368 -4.86 -1.09 1.59
C HIS A 368 -5.18 -2.05 0.45
N GLY A 369 -5.71 -3.22 0.78
CA GLY A 369 -5.97 -4.29 -0.17
C GLY A 369 -6.73 -3.83 -1.42
N GLY A 370 -6.15 -4.07 -2.60
CA GLY A 370 -6.71 -3.73 -3.90
C GLY A 370 -6.52 -2.29 -4.35
N HIS A 371 -5.75 -1.48 -3.64
CA HIS A 371 -5.52 -0.09 -3.97
C HIS A 371 -4.08 0.21 -4.35
N HIS A 372 -3.92 1.20 -5.22
CA HIS A 372 -2.67 1.75 -5.71
C HIS A 372 -1.73 0.66 -6.22
N TYR A 373 -0.52 0.60 -5.68
CA TYR A 373 0.49 -0.37 -6.11
C TYR A 373 0.42 -1.68 -5.31
N GLY A 374 -0.19 -1.66 -4.12
CA GLY A 374 -0.20 -2.78 -3.20
C GLY A 374 1.21 -3.22 -2.79
N TRP A 375 1.29 -4.32 -2.07
CA TRP A 375 2.56 -4.87 -1.61
C TRP A 375 3.34 -5.66 -2.68
N ASP A 376 2.71 -6.03 -3.79
CA ASP A 376 3.30 -6.88 -4.84
C ASP A 376 4.61 -6.32 -5.41
N GLU A 377 4.71 -5.00 -5.50
CA GLU A 377 5.92 -4.33 -5.98
C GLU A 377 7.01 -4.28 -4.90
N ILE A 378 6.66 -4.39 -3.62
CA ILE A 378 7.57 -4.29 -2.47
C ILE A 378 8.09 -5.65 -2.03
N THR A 379 7.29 -6.71 -2.15
CA THR A 379 7.66 -8.05 -1.67
C THR A 379 8.98 -8.59 -2.20
N PRO A 380 9.45 -8.25 -3.40
CA PRO A 380 10.80 -8.63 -3.85
C PRO A 380 11.94 -7.95 -3.06
N PHE A 381 11.64 -6.92 -2.27
CA PHE A 381 12.62 -6.10 -1.55
C PHE A 381 12.37 -6.20 -0.05
N GLN A 382 12.74 -7.34 0.52
CA GLN A 382 12.43 -7.66 1.92
C GLN A 382 13.21 -6.82 2.92
N GLU A 383 14.29 -6.17 2.50
CA GLU A 383 14.94 -5.11 3.27
C GLU A 383 13.97 -3.97 3.62
N ASN A 384 12.93 -3.80 2.80
CA ASN A 384 11.88 -2.80 3.01
C ASN A 384 10.66 -3.36 3.77
N ARG A 385 10.69 -4.64 4.19
CA ARG A 385 9.55 -5.25 4.88
C ARG A 385 9.31 -4.58 6.22
N PRO A 386 8.09 -4.05 6.45
CA PRO A 386 7.74 -3.48 7.76
C PRO A 386 7.75 -4.52 8.87
N TYR A 387 8.02 -4.09 10.10
CA TYR A 387 7.87 -4.96 11.28
C TYR A 387 6.42 -5.40 11.53
N LEU A 388 5.43 -4.73 10.92
CA LEU A 388 4.03 -5.17 10.89
C LEU A 388 3.75 -6.25 9.83
N GLY A 389 4.77 -6.69 9.09
CA GLY A 389 4.58 -7.47 7.87
C GLY A 389 3.99 -6.62 6.76
N PHE A 390 3.40 -7.24 5.75
CA PHE A 390 2.68 -6.55 4.68
C PHE A 390 1.24 -6.30 5.13
N TYR A 391 1.03 -5.20 5.79
CA TYR A 391 -0.18 -4.86 6.52
C TYR A 391 -1.26 -4.21 5.66
N ASP A 392 -2.47 -4.13 6.21
CA ASP A 392 -3.54 -3.25 5.72
C ASP A 392 -3.71 -2.10 6.71
N GLU A 393 -3.43 -0.88 6.27
CA GLU A 393 -3.50 0.34 7.09
C GLU A 393 -4.92 0.71 7.55
N GLY A 394 -5.94 0.06 6.98
CA GLY A 394 -7.33 0.18 7.46
C GLY A 394 -7.63 -0.65 8.70
N ILE A 395 -6.67 -1.43 9.21
CA ILE A 395 -6.83 -2.24 10.43
C ILE A 395 -6.48 -1.38 11.66
N PRO A 396 -7.40 -1.19 12.62
CA PRO A 396 -7.12 -0.38 13.81
C PRO A 396 -5.93 -0.86 14.65
N GLU A 397 -5.67 -2.16 14.72
CA GLU A 397 -4.50 -2.71 15.44
C GLU A 397 -3.18 -2.32 14.76
N VAL A 398 -3.15 -2.23 13.41
CA VAL A 398 -2.01 -1.69 12.66
C VAL A 398 -1.78 -0.24 13.04
N ALA A 399 -2.82 0.58 12.98
CA ALA A 399 -2.73 2.00 13.36
C ALA A 399 -2.28 2.19 14.82
N ASP A 400 -2.72 1.33 15.74
CA ASP A 400 -2.28 1.39 17.13
C ASP A 400 -0.78 1.08 17.29
N TRP A 401 -0.21 0.17 16.50
CA TRP A 401 1.24 -0.03 16.45
C TRP A 401 1.98 1.18 15.89
N GLU A 402 1.49 1.76 14.79
CA GLU A 402 2.07 2.97 14.19
C GLU A 402 2.04 4.15 15.16
N ILE A 403 0.89 4.40 15.79
CA ILE A 403 0.69 5.42 16.83
C ILE A 403 1.65 5.19 18.01
N LYS A 404 1.80 3.93 18.45
CA LYS A 404 2.71 3.60 19.53
C LYS A 404 4.14 3.99 19.17
N TRP A 405 4.62 3.57 18.03
CA TRP A 405 5.99 3.85 17.60
C TRP A 405 6.24 5.34 17.40
N MET A 406 5.33 6.06 16.75
CA MET A 406 5.44 7.51 16.60
C MET A 406 5.41 8.24 17.93
N CYS A 407 4.44 7.95 18.79
CA CYS A 407 4.31 8.58 20.10
C CYS A 407 5.56 8.40 20.96
N GLU A 408 6.06 7.16 21.07
CA GLU A 408 7.22 6.82 21.90
C GLU A 408 8.53 7.42 21.39
N HIS A 409 8.58 7.82 20.12
CA HIS A 409 9.74 8.48 19.51
C HIS A 409 9.58 9.99 19.35
N GLY A 410 8.50 10.57 19.91
CA GLY A 410 8.32 12.02 19.98
C GLY A 410 7.79 12.67 18.71
N ILE A 411 7.15 11.90 17.83
CA ILE A 411 6.38 12.40 16.69
C ILE A 411 5.00 12.81 17.18
N ASP A 412 4.57 14.03 16.88
CA ASP A 412 3.35 14.62 17.43
C ASP A 412 2.14 14.43 16.54
N PHE A 413 2.36 14.40 15.23
CA PHE A 413 1.25 14.27 14.28
C PHE A 413 1.65 13.65 12.95
N GLU A 414 0.64 13.05 12.33
CA GLU A 414 0.66 12.50 10.99
C GLU A 414 0.05 13.50 10.02
N LEU A 415 0.80 13.86 8.98
CA LEU A 415 0.32 14.66 7.88
C LEU A 415 -0.09 13.70 6.75
N TYR A 416 -1.38 13.31 6.74
CA TYR A 416 -1.93 12.33 5.82
C TYR A 416 -2.10 12.89 4.42
N CYS A 417 -1.47 12.25 3.44
CA CYS A 417 -1.71 12.52 2.02
C CYS A 417 -3.13 12.05 1.66
N TRP A 418 -4.03 12.99 1.41
CA TRP A 418 -5.43 12.71 1.15
C TRP A 418 -5.77 12.89 -0.33
N TYR A 419 -6.44 11.89 -0.88
CA TYR A 419 -6.84 11.81 -2.28
C TYR A 419 -8.35 11.89 -2.41
N ALA A 420 -8.86 12.85 -3.18
CA ALA A 420 -10.27 12.94 -3.47
C ALA A 420 -10.69 11.86 -4.48
N GLY A 421 -11.80 11.19 -4.21
CA GLY A 421 -12.38 10.21 -5.14
C GLY A 421 -13.18 10.87 -6.27
N GLN A 422 -13.66 12.09 -6.06
CA GLN A 422 -14.50 12.84 -7.01
C GLN A 422 -14.47 14.34 -6.69
N ALA A 423 -14.94 15.16 -7.64
CA ALA A 423 -14.94 16.62 -7.50
C ALA A 423 -16.26 17.29 -7.93
N ASP A 424 -17.22 16.54 -8.48
CA ASP A 424 -18.44 17.04 -9.11
C ASP A 424 -19.74 16.69 -8.37
N ALA A 425 -19.62 16.13 -7.18
CA ALA A 425 -20.76 15.71 -6.36
C ALA A 425 -20.37 15.70 -4.87
N PRO A 426 -21.32 15.58 -3.92
CA PRO A 426 -21.02 15.38 -2.50
C PRO A 426 -20.06 14.21 -2.32
N MET A 427 -18.93 14.47 -1.65
CA MET A 427 -17.85 13.48 -1.55
C MET A 427 -18.20 12.37 -0.58
N VAL A 428 -17.94 11.15 -1.01
CA VAL A 428 -17.84 9.96 -0.17
C VAL A 428 -16.37 9.75 0.19
N ARG A 429 -16.08 9.18 1.34
CA ARG A 429 -14.71 8.78 1.69
C ARG A 429 -14.10 7.96 0.56
N SER A 430 -12.97 8.40 0.05
CA SER A 430 -12.18 7.61 -0.87
C SER A 430 -11.68 6.34 -0.16
N SER A 431 -11.57 5.24 -0.89
CA SER A 431 -10.92 4.03 -0.39
C SER A 431 -9.44 4.28 -0.03
N TRP A 432 -8.80 5.27 -0.66
CA TRP A 432 -7.45 5.71 -0.32
C TRP A 432 -7.36 6.48 1.01
N SER A 433 -8.50 6.73 1.66
CA SER A 433 -8.57 7.30 3.01
C SER A 433 -8.75 6.24 4.09
N SER A 434 -8.51 4.97 3.78
CA SER A 434 -8.70 3.85 4.71
C SER A 434 -7.80 3.96 5.94
N ALA A 435 -6.52 4.34 5.74
CA ALA A 435 -5.56 4.53 6.83
C ALA A 435 -6.10 5.47 7.91
N ILE A 436 -6.61 6.63 7.51
CA ILE A 436 -7.11 7.62 8.48
C ILE A 436 -8.48 7.25 9.05
N HIS A 437 -9.46 6.89 8.20
CA HIS A 437 -10.85 6.73 8.65
C HIS A 437 -11.20 5.35 9.20
N ASN A 438 -10.54 4.29 8.72
CA ASN A 438 -10.74 2.93 9.23
C ASN A 438 -9.63 2.51 10.20
N GLY A 439 -8.38 2.91 9.94
CA GLY A 439 -7.23 2.69 10.82
C GLY A 439 -7.20 3.67 11.99
N HIS A 440 -6.54 4.83 11.81
CA HIS A 440 -6.23 5.77 12.87
C HIS A 440 -7.47 6.22 13.69
N MET A 441 -8.53 6.66 13.02
CA MET A 441 -9.72 7.20 13.72
C MET A 441 -10.46 6.15 14.55
N LYS A 442 -10.34 4.86 14.21
CA LYS A 442 -10.94 3.74 14.95
C LYS A 442 -9.95 3.06 15.91
N ALA A 443 -8.68 3.46 15.90
CA ALA A 443 -7.63 2.94 16.77
C ALA A 443 -7.93 3.24 18.24
N ARG A 444 -7.49 2.35 19.12
CA ARG A 444 -7.66 2.47 20.57
C ARG A 444 -6.91 3.68 21.13
N TYR A 445 -5.72 3.97 20.57
CA TYR A 445 -4.83 5.03 21.03
C TYR A 445 -4.82 6.24 20.10
N SER A 446 -5.87 6.44 19.32
CA SER A 446 -5.99 7.50 18.30
C SER A 446 -5.86 8.94 18.82
N ASP A 447 -5.85 9.16 20.12
CA ASP A 447 -5.64 10.47 20.77
C ASP A 447 -4.16 10.79 21.06
N LYS A 448 -3.26 9.79 20.95
CA LYS A 448 -1.84 9.92 21.32
C LYS A 448 -1.00 10.62 20.24
N VAL A 449 -1.37 10.49 18.96
CA VAL A 449 -0.76 11.19 17.83
C VAL A 449 -1.86 11.95 17.10
N LYS A 450 -1.61 13.23 16.78
CA LYS A 450 -2.59 14.06 16.10
C LYS A 450 -2.60 13.79 14.60
N ILE A 451 -3.66 14.23 13.92
CA ILE A 451 -3.80 14.14 12.46
C ILE A 451 -3.81 15.52 11.84
N ALA A 452 -3.25 15.63 10.65
CA ALA A 452 -3.33 16.81 9.79
C ALA A 452 -3.52 16.38 8.33
N LEU A 453 -4.03 17.29 7.52
CA LEU A 453 -4.36 17.03 6.13
C LEU A 453 -3.22 17.50 5.21
N LEU A 454 -2.66 16.58 4.40
CA LEU A 454 -1.92 16.92 3.18
C LEU A 454 -2.84 16.64 1.99
N TRP A 455 -3.37 17.69 1.39
CA TRP A 455 -4.26 17.54 0.24
C TRP A 455 -3.46 17.32 -1.04
N GLU A 456 -3.57 16.12 -1.60
CA GLU A 456 -3.04 15.81 -2.92
C GLU A 456 -3.98 16.39 -3.99
N ALA A 457 -3.67 17.60 -4.46
CA ALA A 457 -4.50 18.40 -5.36
C ALA A 457 -4.07 18.28 -6.83
N SER A 458 -3.19 17.34 -7.20
CA SER A 458 -2.62 17.25 -8.55
C SER A 458 -2.99 15.97 -9.30
N ALA A 459 -2.82 14.81 -8.71
CA ALA A 459 -3.03 13.51 -9.36
C ALA A 459 -4.40 12.89 -9.09
N SER A 460 -5.06 13.26 -7.98
CA SER A 460 -6.41 12.82 -7.62
C SER A 460 -7.50 13.72 -8.24
N ALA A 461 -8.77 13.39 -7.96
CA ALA A 461 -9.86 14.29 -8.33
C ALA A 461 -9.69 15.64 -7.62
N HIS A 462 -9.76 16.73 -8.35
CA HIS A 462 -9.55 18.08 -7.84
C HIS A 462 -10.64 19.05 -8.37
N PRO A 463 -10.95 20.13 -7.63
CA PRO A 463 -12.02 21.05 -8.04
C PRO A 463 -11.68 21.72 -9.36
N GLN A 464 -12.66 21.77 -10.25
CA GLN A 464 -12.51 22.43 -11.56
C GLN A 464 -12.82 23.92 -11.49
N SER A 465 -13.41 24.36 -10.40
CA SER A 465 -13.80 25.75 -10.15
C SER A 465 -13.74 26.07 -8.66
N LEU A 466 -13.74 27.38 -8.37
CA LEU A 466 -13.88 27.89 -7.00
C LEU A 466 -15.21 27.46 -6.36
N ASP A 467 -16.28 27.36 -7.17
CA ASP A 467 -17.60 26.92 -6.68
C ASP A 467 -17.59 25.43 -6.30
N ASP A 468 -16.93 24.57 -7.06
CA ASP A 468 -16.76 23.16 -6.70
C ASP A 468 -15.96 23.02 -5.41
N PHE A 469 -14.90 23.81 -5.25
CA PHE A 469 -14.12 23.82 -4.02
C PHE A 469 -14.98 24.21 -2.81
N LYS A 470 -15.71 25.32 -2.89
CA LYS A 470 -16.59 25.81 -1.83
C LYS A 470 -17.73 24.82 -1.52
N LYS A 471 -18.27 24.17 -2.54
CA LYS A 471 -19.47 23.33 -2.40
C LYS A 471 -19.18 21.89 -1.96
N TYR A 472 -18.04 21.32 -2.36
CA TYR A 472 -17.75 19.90 -2.14
C TYR A 472 -16.51 19.66 -1.28
N PHE A 473 -15.42 20.40 -1.48
CA PHE A 473 -14.17 20.17 -0.76
C PHE A 473 -14.17 20.78 0.65
N VAL A 474 -14.52 22.06 0.75
CA VAL A 474 -14.51 22.74 2.05
C VAL A 474 -15.45 22.05 3.05
N PRO A 475 -16.72 21.73 2.73
CA PRO A 475 -17.58 21.01 3.66
C PRO A 475 -17.03 19.66 4.09
N TYR A 476 -16.37 18.92 3.17
CA TYR A 476 -15.72 17.66 3.48
C TYR A 476 -14.54 17.85 4.45
N PHE A 477 -13.66 18.83 4.18
CA PHE A 477 -12.52 19.12 5.06
C PHE A 477 -12.98 19.52 6.46
N LEU A 478 -14.01 20.38 6.57
CA LEU A 478 -14.58 20.75 7.84
C LEU A 478 -15.13 19.53 8.58
N GLU A 479 -15.92 18.70 7.88
CA GLU A 479 -16.62 17.59 8.47
C GLU A 479 -15.70 16.46 8.91
N TYR A 480 -14.76 16.06 8.06
CA TYR A 480 -13.91 14.89 8.32
C TYR A 480 -12.61 15.21 9.04
N PHE A 481 -12.14 16.47 9.01
CA PHE A 481 -10.86 16.87 9.61
C PHE A 481 -11.01 17.95 10.66
N PHE A 482 -11.36 19.18 10.30
CA PHE A 482 -11.28 20.31 11.21
C PHE A 482 -12.27 20.27 12.40
N LYS A 483 -13.36 19.52 12.32
CA LYS A 483 -14.26 19.27 13.45
C LYS A 483 -13.81 18.13 14.37
N ASP A 484 -12.70 17.49 14.08
CA ASP A 484 -12.16 16.42 14.92
C ASP A 484 -11.20 17.00 15.97
N SER A 485 -11.41 16.68 17.24
CA SER A 485 -10.54 17.16 18.35
C SER A 485 -9.12 16.59 18.30
N ARG A 486 -8.89 15.57 17.49
CA ARG A 486 -7.56 15.00 17.23
C ARG A 486 -6.80 15.76 16.15
N TYR A 487 -7.44 16.72 15.47
CA TYR A 487 -6.77 17.52 14.44
C TYR A 487 -5.63 18.36 15.03
N MET A 488 -4.49 18.42 14.31
CA MET A 488 -3.28 19.09 14.78
C MET A 488 -3.46 20.60 14.87
N THR A 489 -3.07 21.14 16.03
CA THR A 489 -3.05 22.59 16.27
C THR A 489 -1.76 22.99 16.98
N ILE A 490 -1.22 24.13 16.60
CA ILE A 490 -0.10 24.80 17.29
C ILE A 490 -0.57 26.21 17.70
N ASP A 491 -0.63 26.49 19.00
CA ASP A 491 -1.10 27.77 19.54
C ASP A 491 -2.49 28.22 19.01
N GLY A 492 -3.38 27.25 18.73
CA GLY A 492 -4.71 27.48 18.19
C GLY A 492 -4.78 27.61 16.66
N TYR A 493 -3.67 27.55 15.95
CA TYR A 493 -3.63 27.46 14.51
C TYR A 493 -3.77 26.00 14.08
N ALA A 494 -4.75 25.70 13.23
CA ALA A 494 -4.82 24.40 12.56
C ALA A 494 -3.71 24.30 11.50
N ILE A 495 -3.15 23.12 11.28
CA ILE A 495 -2.05 22.88 10.32
C ILE A 495 -2.58 22.04 9.16
N MET A 496 -2.36 22.50 7.93
CA MET A 496 -2.70 21.79 6.70
C MET A 496 -1.56 21.95 5.68
N SER A 497 -1.44 21.02 4.76
CA SER A 497 -0.58 21.15 3.59
C SER A 497 -1.34 20.85 2.30
N ILE A 498 -0.85 21.41 1.21
CA ILE A 498 -1.24 21.08 -0.18
C ILE A 498 -0.01 20.51 -0.86
N TYR A 499 -0.16 19.36 -1.54
CA TYR A 499 0.98 18.74 -2.23
C TYR A 499 1.55 19.70 -3.31
N SER A 500 0.69 20.26 -4.16
CA SER A 500 1.09 21.25 -5.14
C SER A 500 -0.08 22.20 -5.49
N PRO A 501 0.12 23.51 -5.56
CA PRO A 501 -0.93 24.45 -5.95
C PRO A 501 -1.10 24.59 -7.48
N TRP A 502 -0.21 24.03 -8.29
CA TRP A 502 -0.15 24.30 -9.73
C TRP A 502 -1.40 23.87 -10.50
N THR A 503 -1.97 22.72 -10.18
CA THR A 503 -3.23 22.27 -10.80
C THR A 503 -4.39 23.18 -10.44
N LEU A 504 -4.42 23.68 -9.21
CA LEU A 504 -5.44 24.64 -8.76
C LEU A 504 -5.31 25.98 -9.50
N ILE A 505 -4.07 26.44 -9.73
CA ILE A 505 -3.82 27.65 -10.53
C ILE A 505 -4.39 27.48 -11.94
N GLN A 506 -4.14 26.33 -12.57
CA GLN A 506 -4.65 26.02 -13.90
C GLN A 506 -6.19 26.01 -13.95
N ASN A 507 -6.83 25.37 -12.99
CA ASN A 507 -8.28 25.20 -12.94
C ASN A 507 -9.01 26.48 -12.55
N PHE A 508 -8.46 27.28 -11.62
CA PHE A 508 -9.08 28.51 -11.17
C PHE A 508 -8.67 29.71 -12.02
N GLY A 509 -7.62 29.57 -12.82
CA GLY A 509 -7.16 30.56 -13.80
C GLY A 509 -6.04 31.47 -13.31
N SER A 510 -5.77 31.59 -12.02
CA SER A 510 -4.61 32.34 -11.49
C SER A 510 -4.27 31.98 -10.05
N ALA A 511 -3.06 32.37 -9.59
CA ALA A 511 -2.62 32.22 -8.21
C ALA A 511 -3.48 33.01 -7.22
N GLU A 512 -3.96 34.22 -7.62
CA GLU A 512 -4.85 35.03 -6.78
C GLU A 512 -6.22 34.34 -6.57
N LYS A 513 -6.71 33.60 -7.55
CA LYS A 513 -7.95 32.81 -7.41
C LYS A 513 -7.75 31.62 -6.46
N VAL A 514 -6.56 31.01 -6.45
CA VAL A 514 -6.21 30.02 -5.45
C VAL A 514 -6.20 30.67 -4.06
N ARG A 515 -5.60 31.86 -3.91
CA ARG A 515 -5.64 32.61 -2.66
C ARG A 515 -7.07 32.88 -2.18
N GLU A 516 -7.97 33.28 -3.09
CA GLU A 516 -9.40 33.50 -2.74
C GLU A 516 -10.02 32.20 -2.19
N ALA A 517 -9.72 31.06 -2.80
CA ALA A 517 -10.19 29.76 -2.34
C ALA A 517 -9.65 29.40 -0.95
N LEU A 518 -8.35 29.56 -0.74
CA LEU A 518 -7.70 29.24 0.53
C LEU A 518 -8.14 30.20 1.65
N GLU A 519 -8.37 31.49 1.34
CA GLU A 519 -8.89 32.44 2.32
C GLU A 519 -10.36 32.14 2.70
N TYR A 520 -11.16 31.67 1.76
CA TYR A 520 -12.49 31.14 2.08
C TYR A 520 -12.38 29.96 3.07
N LEU A 521 -11.50 28.97 2.81
CA LEU A 521 -11.28 27.86 3.73
C LEU A 521 -10.83 28.34 5.12
N ARG A 522 -9.89 29.31 5.20
CA ARG A 522 -9.47 29.91 6.47
C ARG A 522 -10.66 30.54 7.21
N SER A 523 -11.53 31.25 6.51
CA SER A 523 -12.71 31.85 7.15
C SER A 523 -13.64 30.83 7.77
N GLU A 524 -13.86 29.70 7.09
CA GLU A 524 -14.69 28.61 7.60
C GLU A 524 -14.03 27.91 8.81
N VAL A 525 -12.70 27.71 8.77
CA VAL A 525 -11.93 27.13 9.88
C VAL A 525 -11.93 28.04 11.10
N ARG A 526 -11.74 29.36 10.91
CA ARG A 526 -11.93 30.34 12.00
C ARG A 526 -13.34 30.29 12.59
N GLY A 527 -14.35 30.04 11.75
CA GLY A 527 -15.75 29.84 12.19
C GLY A 527 -15.96 28.64 13.13
N LEU A 528 -15.05 27.66 13.12
CA LEU A 528 -15.04 26.54 14.05
C LEU A 528 -14.35 26.85 15.39
N GLY A 529 -13.77 28.05 15.57
CA GLY A 529 -13.09 28.48 16.78
C GLY A 529 -11.57 28.37 16.76
N TYR A 530 -10.97 27.96 15.65
CA TYR A 530 -9.51 28.06 15.48
C TYR A 530 -9.08 29.51 15.35
N LYS A 531 -7.87 29.81 15.77
CA LYS A 531 -7.26 31.15 15.62
C LYS A 531 -7.06 31.46 14.15
N ASP A 532 -6.52 30.54 13.39
CA ASP A 532 -6.46 30.52 11.92
C ASP A 532 -6.03 29.15 11.40
N LEU A 533 -5.90 29.04 10.06
CA LEU A 533 -5.37 27.87 9.36
C LEU A 533 -4.02 28.23 8.71
N VAL A 534 -2.97 27.55 9.14
CA VAL A 534 -1.66 27.55 8.47
C VAL A 534 -1.70 26.57 7.32
N ILE A 535 -1.44 27.05 6.12
CA ILE A 535 -1.40 26.24 4.90
C ILE A 535 0.04 26.18 4.41
N MET A 536 0.62 24.97 4.46
CA MET A 536 1.92 24.68 3.88
C MET A 536 1.76 24.12 2.46
N CYS A 537 2.84 23.96 1.72
CA CYS A 537 2.85 23.16 0.48
C CYS A 537 4.19 22.44 0.26
N CYS A 538 4.13 21.30 -0.44
CA CYS A 538 5.29 20.52 -0.87
C CYS A 538 5.82 21.07 -2.21
N SER A 539 6.19 22.32 -2.26
CA SER A 539 6.60 23.03 -3.48
C SER A 539 7.83 23.89 -3.21
N GLU A 540 8.47 24.33 -4.28
CA GLU A 540 9.57 25.29 -4.19
C GLU A 540 9.11 26.62 -3.59
N ASN A 541 10.00 27.29 -2.87
CA ASN A 541 9.78 28.62 -2.29
C ASN A 541 9.93 29.71 -3.38
N VAL A 542 8.87 29.89 -4.18
CA VAL A 542 8.85 30.79 -5.34
C VAL A 542 7.75 31.84 -5.21
N PRO A 543 7.79 32.94 -6.00
CA PRO A 543 6.78 34.01 -5.93
C PRO A 543 5.34 33.53 -6.04
N ASN A 544 5.07 32.56 -6.92
CA ASN A 544 3.73 32.01 -7.11
C ASN A 544 3.19 31.30 -5.86
N THR A 545 4.04 30.64 -5.09
CA THR A 545 3.66 30.02 -3.81
C THR A 545 3.08 31.06 -2.85
N LYS A 546 3.75 32.20 -2.73
CA LYS A 546 3.26 33.36 -1.94
C LYS A 546 1.97 33.94 -2.52
N LEU A 547 1.89 34.08 -3.85
CA LEU A 547 0.70 34.62 -4.52
C LEU A 547 -0.53 33.76 -4.31
N CYS A 548 -0.38 32.43 -4.20
CA CYS A 548 -1.45 31.51 -3.85
C CYS A 548 -1.96 31.68 -2.41
N GLY A 549 -1.27 32.42 -1.55
CA GLY A 549 -1.64 32.60 -0.15
C GLY A 549 -1.24 31.42 0.74
N VAL A 550 -0.22 30.69 0.37
CA VAL A 550 0.42 29.66 1.19
C VAL A 550 1.32 30.35 2.23
N ASP A 551 1.40 29.80 3.44
CA ASP A 551 2.15 30.39 4.56
C ASP A 551 3.58 29.85 4.63
N ALA A 552 3.77 28.59 4.24
CA ALA A 552 5.08 27.93 4.32
C ALA A 552 5.26 26.88 3.21
N VAL A 553 6.53 26.55 2.96
CA VAL A 553 6.91 25.38 2.17
C VAL A 553 7.55 24.34 3.07
N HIS A 554 7.41 23.08 2.68
CA HIS A 554 8.14 21.92 3.19
C HIS A 554 8.36 20.91 2.07
N ALA A 555 9.21 19.92 2.25
CA ALA A 555 9.37 18.87 1.23
C ALA A 555 8.51 17.64 1.56
N TYR A 556 8.02 16.97 0.51
CA TYR A 556 7.55 15.59 0.65
C TYR A 556 8.75 14.64 0.74
N ASN A 557 9.70 14.80 -0.16
CA ASN A 557 11.07 14.25 -0.08
C ASN A 557 12.01 15.15 -0.90
N TRP A 558 13.32 14.90 -0.82
CA TRP A 558 14.31 15.66 -1.57
C TRP A 558 14.72 14.97 -2.90
N GLY A 559 13.91 14.01 -3.36
CA GLY A 559 14.13 13.28 -4.59
C GLY A 559 15.44 12.49 -4.56
N ARG A 560 16.03 12.26 -5.73
CA ARG A 560 17.21 11.39 -5.92
C ARG A 560 18.46 11.83 -5.16
N LYS A 561 18.58 13.10 -4.81
CA LYS A 561 19.74 13.63 -4.05
C LYS A 561 19.51 13.62 -2.53
N GLY A 562 18.31 13.25 -2.08
CA GLY A 562 17.94 13.27 -0.66
C GLY A 562 18.66 12.23 0.20
N TYR A 563 19.46 11.33 -0.37
CA TYR A 563 20.34 10.43 0.38
C TYR A 563 21.60 11.13 0.92
N ASP A 564 21.89 12.32 0.42
CA ASP A 564 23.07 13.11 0.77
C ASP A 564 22.71 14.19 1.80
N PRO A 565 23.23 14.11 3.03
CA PRO A 565 22.95 15.11 4.06
C PRO A 565 23.32 16.54 3.64
N ASP A 566 24.42 16.72 2.92
CA ASP A 566 24.86 18.06 2.51
C ASP A 566 23.97 18.62 1.40
N ALA A 567 23.52 17.78 0.46
CA ALA A 567 22.51 18.20 -0.52
C ALA A 567 21.19 18.59 0.15
N THR A 568 20.74 17.84 1.16
CA THR A 568 19.54 18.20 1.92
C THR A 568 19.71 19.54 2.63
N LYS A 569 20.86 19.81 3.26
CA LYS A 569 21.17 21.11 3.88
C LYS A 569 21.14 22.24 2.85
N GLU A 570 21.65 21.99 1.65
CA GLU A 570 21.64 22.99 0.57
C GLU A 570 20.20 23.35 0.15
N TYR A 571 19.35 22.36 -0.10
CA TYR A 571 17.95 22.60 -0.45
C TYR A 571 17.21 23.39 0.62
N VAL A 572 17.35 23.03 1.89
CA VAL A 572 16.72 23.76 2.99
C VAL A 572 17.25 25.20 3.06
N ARG A 573 18.57 25.40 2.86
CA ARG A 573 19.17 26.74 2.85
C ARG A 573 18.68 27.59 1.66
N GLU A 574 18.49 26.97 0.50
CA GLU A 574 17.95 27.64 -0.68
C GLU A 574 16.52 28.11 -0.43
N ASP A 575 15.66 27.29 0.15
CA ASP A 575 14.28 27.66 0.50
C ASP A 575 14.24 28.76 1.58
N VAL A 576 15.09 28.66 2.61
CA VAL A 576 15.24 29.73 3.62
C VAL A 576 15.68 31.03 2.97
N LYS A 577 16.67 30.99 2.07
CA LYS A 577 17.22 32.15 1.38
C LYS A 577 16.21 32.78 0.41
N ALA A 578 15.42 31.97 -0.27
CA ALA A 578 14.38 32.44 -1.19
C ALA A 578 13.35 33.31 -0.47
N GLY A 579 12.88 32.92 0.72
CA GLY A 579 12.18 33.77 1.67
C GLY A 579 10.85 34.37 1.21
N TYR A 580 10.22 33.82 0.17
CA TYR A 580 8.89 34.27 -0.27
C TYR A 580 7.81 33.89 0.75
N VAL A 581 7.92 32.69 1.31
CA VAL A 581 7.14 32.20 2.44
C VAL A 581 8.06 31.54 3.44
N HIS A 582 7.54 31.15 4.61
CA HIS A 582 8.33 30.46 5.63
C HIS A 582 8.80 29.09 5.12
N CYS A 583 10.01 28.66 5.51
CA CYS A 583 10.52 27.31 5.26
C CYS A 583 10.41 26.47 6.53
N VAL A 584 9.58 25.44 6.51
CA VAL A 584 9.55 24.40 7.54
C VAL A 584 10.55 23.31 7.15
N PRO A 585 11.66 23.12 7.91
CA PRO A 585 12.70 22.18 7.54
C PRO A 585 12.12 20.76 7.52
N THR A 586 12.46 20.02 6.45
CA THR A 586 12.08 18.61 6.30
C THR A 586 13.33 17.75 6.28
N VAL A 587 13.32 16.67 7.06
CA VAL A 587 14.35 15.63 7.02
C VAL A 587 13.74 14.37 6.42
N SER A 588 14.35 13.87 5.34
CA SER A 588 13.96 12.66 4.62
C SER A 588 15.13 11.69 4.63
N MET A 589 14.83 10.39 4.66
CA MET A 589 15.87 9.36 4.58
C MET A 589 16.41 9.15 3.15
N GLY A 590 15.84 9.78 2.14
CA GLY A 590 16.24 9.65 0.75
C GLY A 590 15.09 9.22 -0.16
N TYR A 591 15.46 8.62 -1.30
CA TYR A 591 14.53 8.25 -2.36
C TYR A 591 15.07 7.05 -3.14
N ASN A 592 14.46 5.88 -2.99
CA ASN A 592 14.88 4.65 -3.65
C ASN A 592 13.70 3.96 -4.35
N VAL A 593 13.48 4.26 -5.60
CA VAL A 593 12.35 3.77 -6.42
C VAL A 593 12.59 2.40 -7.06
N VAL A 594 13.45 1.61 -6.49
CA VAL A 594 13.76 0.26 -7.00
C VAL A 594 12.50 -0.62 -7.09
N ALA A 595 11.59 -0.48 -6.16
CA ALA A 595 10.33 -1.22 -6.15
C ALA A 595 9.44 -0.89 -7.36
N TRP A 596 9.52 0.33 -7.87
CA TRP A 596 8.80 0.74 -9.08
C TRP A 596 9.62 0.58 -10.36
N ASN A 597 10.77 -0.11 -10.29
CA ASN A 597 11.69 -0.32 -11.42
C ASN A 597 12.20 0.98 -12.09
N MET A 598 12.44 2.00 -11.28
CA MET A 598 12.92 3.31 -11.74
C MET A 598 14.37 3.59 -11.34
N GLY A 599 15.12 2.55 -10.97
CA GLY A 599 16.51 2.64 -10.53
C GLY A 599 16.66 2.49 -9.01
N ARG A 600 17.86 2.12 -8.57
CA ARG A 600 18.23 1.95 -7.18
C ARG A 600 19.11 3.13 -6.74
N PHE A 601 18.66 3.83 -5.70
CA PHE A 601 19.38 4.95 -5.10
C PHE A 601 19.68 4.61 -3.65
N PRO A 602 20.82 5.06 -3.11
CA PRO A 602 21.10 4.90 -1.68
C PRO A 602 20.15 5.74 -0.83
N CYS A 603 19.94 5.30 0.41
CA CYS A 603 19.23 6.06 1.43
C CYS A 603 20.19 6.47 2.53
N MET A 604 19.88 7.55 3.25
CA MET A 604 20.63 7.94 4.44
C MET A 604 20.57 6.86 5.50
N LYS A 605 21.64 6.74 6.27
CA LYS A 605 21.66 5.93 7.48
C LYS A 605 21.01 6.68 8.64
N PRO A 606 20.59 5.98 9.70
CA PRO A 606 20.05 6.62 10.89
C PRO A 606 20.94 7.72 11.48
N ASP A 607 22.27 7.53 11.52
CA ASP A 607 23.24 8.53 12.01
C ASP A 607 23.23 9.82 11.17
N ASP A 608 23.13 9.70 9.84
CA ASP A 608 23.04 10.84 8.93
C ASP A 608 21.74 11.62 9.16
N MET A 609 20.66 10.89 9.38
CA MET A 609 19.35 11.49 9.72
C MET A 609 19.40 12.21 11.07
N GLN A 610 20.01 11.59 12.09
CA GLN A 610 20.20 12.24 13.39
C GLN A 610 20.96 13.56 13.25
N MET A 611 22.08 13.55 12.54
CA MET A 611 22.90 14.74 12.28
C MET A 611 22.07 15.85 11.59
N LEU A 612 21.23 15.51 10.63
CA LEU A 612 20.35 16.47 9.97
C LEU A 612 19.28 17.04 10.90
N LEU A 613 18.69 16.20 11.75
CA LEU A 613 17.71 16.64 12.74
C LEU A 613 18.34 17.59 13.77
N GLU A 614 19.55 17.28 14.24
CA GLU A 614 20.35 18.15 15.11
C GLU A 614 20.64 19.48 14.42
N TRP A 615 21.09 19.44 13.17
CA TRP A 615 21.33 20.64 12.37
C TRP A 615 20.06 21.49 12.17
N CYS A 616 18.92 20.88 11.89
CA CYS A 616 17.64 21.60 11.81
C CYS A 616 17.29 22.30 13.11
N ARG A 617 17.43 21.58 14.25
CA ARG A 617 17.14 22.09 15.58
C ARG A 617 18.08 23.25 15.98
N ASP A 618 19.38 23.09 15.71
CA ASP A 618 20.42 23.96 16.27
C ASP A 618 20.81 25.13 15.34
N GLU A 619 20.62 24.99 14.02
CA GLU A 619 21.01 26.02 13.04
C GLU A 619 19.81 26.63 12.29
N ILE A 620 18.79 25.84 11.89
CA ILE A 620 17.68 26.37 11.07
C ILE A 620 16.59 27.00 11.92
N LEU A 621 16.05 26.28 12.90
CA LEU A 621 14.98 26.82 13.75
C LEU A 621 15.37 28.11 14.48
N PRO A 622 16.63 28.29 14.97
CA PRO A 622 17.05 29.54 15.58
C PRO A 622 17.04 30.75 14.66
N LEU A 623 17.05 30.59 13.34
CA LEU A 623 16.88 31.69 12.38
C LEU A 623 15.56 32.41 12.57
N TYR A 624 14.55 31.72 13.06
CA TYR A 624 13.18 32.19 13.26
C TYR A 624 12.83 32.54 14.72
N LYS A 625 13.84 32.64 15.60
CA LYS A 625 13.64 32.88 17.06
C LYS A 625 12.76 34.09 17.40
N ASP A 626 12.75 35.11 16.54
CA ASP A 626 12.04 36.37 16.74
C ASP A 626 10.60 36.34 16.18
N GLU A 627 10.22 35.26 15.48
CA GLU A 627 8.85 35.04 15.02
C GLU A 627 7.90 34.83 16.20
N GLN A 628 6.67 35.32 16.10
CA GLN A 628 5.71 35.23 17.20
C GLN A 628 5.04 33.86 17.27
N GLU A 629 4.77 33.27 16.12
CA GLU A 629 4.07 32.01 15.99
C GLU A 629 5.01 30.82 16.25
N SER A 630 4.62 29.94 17.18
CA SER A 630 5.42 28.76 17.54
C SER A 630 5.65 27.81 16.38
N TRP A 631 4.69 27.67 15.47
CA TRP A 631 4.81 26.77 14.32
C TRP A 631 5.98 27.19 13.39
N LYS A 632 6.32 28.47 13.30
CA LYS A 632 7.49 28.94 12.55
C LYS A 632 8.81 28.60 13.22
N ARG A 633 8.84 28.62 14.55
CA ARG A 633 10.07 28.47 15.34
C ARG A 633 10.42 27.05 15.71
N LYS A 634 9.44 26.14 15.72
CA LYS A 634 9.53 24.85 16.43
C LYS A 634 9.04 23.66 15.63
N LEU A 635 8.48 23.86 14.45
CA LEU A 635 7.96 22.78 13.61
C LEU A 635 9.07 22.21 12.71
N VAL A 636 9.20 20.89 12.74
CA VAL A 636 10.07 20.09 11.85
C VAL A 636 9.21 19.02 11.21
N MET A 637 9.39 18.77 9.91
CA MET A 637 8.73 17.69 9.19
C MET A 637 9.68 16.55 8.90
N LEU A 638 9.15 15.35 8.96
CA LEU A 638 9.83 14.11 8.57
C LEU A 638 9.17 13.55 7.29
N SER A 639 9.94 12.85 6.49
CA SER A 639 9.40 12.24 5.27
C SER A 639 10.10 10.92 4.92
N THR A 640 9.32 9.89 4.71
CA THR A 640 7.88 9.70 4.98
C THR A 640 7.71 8.61 6.03
N TRP A 641 6.48 8.40 6.53
CA TRP A 641 6.23 7.28 7.41
C TRP A 641 6.38 5.94 6.67
N ASN A 642 5.76 5.81 5.51
CA ASN A 642 5.51 4.51 4.89
C ASN A 642 5.47 4.51 3.34
N GLU A 643 6.18 5.40 2.64
CA GLU A 643 6.22 5.41 1.17
C GLU A 643 7.23 4.36 0.66
N TYR A 644 6.92 3.08 0.82
CA TYR A 644 7.81 1.97 0.46
C TYR A 644 8.10 1.88 -1.04
N GLY A 645 7.16 2.31 -1.89
CA GLY A 645 7.34 2.32 -3.34
C GLY A 645 8.43 3.28 -3.80
N GLU A 646 8.57 4.40 -3.09
CA GLU A 646 9.64 5.39 -3.28
C GLU A 646 10.85 5.11 -2.39
N GLY A 647 10.82 4.06 -1.57
CA GLY A 647 11.89 3.71 -0.64
C GLY A 647 12.18 4.80 0.38
N THR A 648 11.21 5.63 0.68
CA THR A 648 11.29 6.65 1.73
C THR A 648 10.32 6.27 2.85
N TYR A 649 10.84 5.72 3.93
CA TYR A 649 10.05 5.24 5.07
C TYR A 649 10.85 5.26 6.37
N LEU A 650 10.26 5.81 7.43
CA LEU A 650 10.83 5.83 8.77
C LEU A 650 10.24 4.73 9.66
N MET A 651 9.13 4.16 9.24
CA MET A 651 8.49 3.03 9.92
C MET A 651 9.49 1.88 10.08
N PRO A 652 9.56 1.24 11.25
CA PRO A 652 10.49 0.14 11.49
C PRO A 652 10.38 -0.96 10.44
N ALA A 653 11.49 -1.26 9.78
CA ALA A 653 11.60 -2.22 8.69
C ALA A 653 12.95 -2.93 8.70
N GLY A 654 13.11 -3.93 7.82
CA GLY A 654 14.17 -4.94 7.89
C GLY A 654 15.60 -4.46 8.14
N ILE A 655 16.11 -3.45 7.40
CA ILE A 655 17.54 -3.11 7.47
C ILE A 655 17.90 -2.31 8.74
N HIS A 656 17.12 -1.29 9.07
CA HIS A 656 17.49 -0.33 10.11
C HIS A 656 16.64 -0.46 11.39
N GLY A 657 15.66 -1.34 11.39
CA GLY A 657 14.78 -1.54 12.54
C GLY A 657 14.18 -0.21 13.01
N PHE A 658 14.39 0.14 14.25
CA PHE A 658 13.97 1.39 14.86
C PHE A 658 14.95 2.56 14.65
N GLY A 659 16.09 2.34 14.01
CA GLY A 659 17.19 3.30 13.98
C GLY A 659 16.81 4.72 13.54
N TYR A 660 15.90 4.88 12.56
CA TYR A 660 15.40 6.20 12.17
C TYR A 660 14.55 6.85 13.26
N LEU A 661 13.72 6.08 13.94
CA LEU A 661 12.89 6.58 15.04
C LEU A 661 13.74 6.90 16.26
N ASP A 662 14.75 6.08 16.55
CA ASP A 662 15.74 6.35 17.60
C ASP A 662 16.48 7.66 17.35
N ALA A 663 16.84 7.95 16.09
CA ALA A 663 17.42 9.23 15.71
C ALA A 663 16.48 10.41 16.05
N VAL A 664 15.19 10.31 15.73
CA VAL A 664 14.18 11.32 16.10
C VAL A 664 14.09 11.47 17.62
N ARG A 665 13.96 10.35 18.34
CA ARG A 665 13.86 10.32 19.78
C ARG A 665 15.11 10.94 20.44
N SER A 666 16.30 10.59 19.97
CA SER A 666 17.56 11.10 20.53
C SER A 666 17.68 12.62 20.42
N VAL A 667 17.13 13.23 19.37
CA VAL A 667 17.18 14.66 19.13
C VAL A 667 16.13 15.43 19.92
N PHE A 668 14.90 14.95 19.99
CA PHE A 668 13.76 15.70 20.52
C PHE A 668 13.24 15.25 21.88
N CYS A 669 13.58 14.03 22.35
CA CYS A 669 13.15 13.52 23.64
C CYS A 669 14.29 13.50 24.65
N LYS A 670 13.96 13.59 25.96
CA LYS A 670 14.95 13.42 27.03
C LYS A 670 15.52 12.03 27.02
N ASP A 671 16.78 11.93 27.40
CA ASP A 671 17.49 10.66 27.52
C ASP A 671 16.96 9.87 28.72
N VAL A 672 15.95 9.06 28.47
CA VAL A 672 15.35 8.12 29.42
C VAL A 672 15.42 6.74 28.77
N PRO A 673 15.82 5.68 29.50
CA PRO A 673 15.84 4.32 28.95
C PRO A 673 14.52 3.98 28.29
N HIS A 674 14.60 3.51 27.05
CA HIS A 674 13.47 3.09 26.23
C HIS A 674 13.78 1.71 25.65
N VAL A 675 12.78 0.89 25.53
CA VAL A 675 12.87 -0.42 24.89
C VAL A 675 11.82 -0.48 23.80
N ASP A 676 12.29 -0.59 22.58
CA ASP A 676 11.42 -0.77 21.44
C ASP A 676 10.70 -2.12 21.49
N THR A 677 9.46 -2.10 21.12
CA THR A 677 8.65 -3.31 21.02
C THR A 677 8.08 -3.45 19.62
N ALA A 678 8.18 -4.66 19.08
CA ALA A 678 7.60 -5.04 17.81
C ALA A 678 6.56 -6.16 18.00
N PRO A 679 5.65 -6.36 17.05
CA PRO A 679 4.72 -7.47 17.11
C PRO A 679 5.45 -8.80 17.13
N ASN A 680 4.98 -9.70 17.96
CA ASN A 680 5.43 -11.10 17.96
C ASN A 680 4.78 -11.89 16.80
N ARG A 681 5.21 -13.13 16.58
CA ARG A 681 4.71 -13.99 15.49
C ARG A 681 3.19 -14.21 15.54
N GLU A 682 2.59 -14.33 16.71
CA GLU A 682 1.15 -14.53 16.84
C GLU A 682 0.37 -13.24 16.48
N GLN A 683 0.89 -12.10 16.88
CA GLN A 683 0.33 -10.81 16.47
C GLN A 683 0.47 -10.58 14.96
N LEU A 684 1.60 -10.93 14.36
CA LEU A 684 1.81 -10.84 12.92
C LEU A 684 0.82 -11.65 12.09
N LYS A 685 0.28 -12.75 12.60
CA LYS A 685 -0.80 -13.51 11.92
C LYS A 685 -2.06 -12.67 11.70
N ARG A 686 -2.30 -11.66 12.54
CA ARG A 686 -3.44 -10.72 12.40
C ARG A 686 -3.10 -9.48 11.57
N LEU A 687 -1.84 -9.08 11.55
CA LEU A 687 -1.37 -7.81 10.96
C LEU A 687 -0.87 -7.99 9.54
N ASP A 688 -0.09 -9.06 9.28
CA ASP A 688 0.40 -9.37 7.94
C ASP A 688 -0.73 -10.00 7.11
N VAL A 689 -1.35 -9.16 6.28
CA VAL A 689 -2.50 -9.58 5.46
C VAL A 689 -2.10 -10.27 4.17
N MET A 690 -0.80 -10.40 3.91
CA MET A 690 -0.32 -10.98 2.68
C MET A 690 0.40 -12.30 2.94
N HIS A 691 -0.23 -13.39 2.50
CA HIS A 691 0.43 -14.69 2.52
C HIS A 691 1.51 -14.73 1.43
N PRO A 692 2.78 -15.07 1.75
CA PRO A 692 3.88 -15.04 0.78
C PRO A 692 3.64 -15.87 -0.48
N MET A 693 2.85 -16.95 -0.40
CA MET A 693 2.58 -17.84 -1.53
C MET A 693 1.44 -17.39 -2.45
N ASP A 694 0.67 -16.40 -2.06
CA ASP A 694 -0.51 -15.99 -2.83
C ASP A 694 -0.14 -15.01 -3.95
N ARG A 695 1.18 -14.85 -4.19
CA ARG A 695 1.65 -13.84 -5.09
C ARG A 695 2.27 -14.41 -6.33
N LYS A 696 1.83 -13.85 -7.42
CA LYS A 696 2.52 -14.00 -8.70
C LYS A 696 3.79 -13.17 -8.65
N ILE A 697 4.91 -13.86 -8.62
CA ILE A 697 6.19 -13.24 -8.87
C ILE A 697 6.17 -12.80 -10.32
N VAL A 698 6.17 -11.49 -10.51
CA VAL A 698 6.42 -10.92 -11.82
C VAL A 698 7.92 -11.08 -12.06
N LEU A 699 8.27 -12.18 -12.71
CA LEU A 699 9.63 -12.42 -13.14
C LEU A 699 10.04 -11.32 -14.11
N PRO A 700 11.05 -10.52 -13.81
CA PRO A 700 11.55 -9.55 -14.76
C PRO A 700 12.30 -10.22 -15.93
N LEU A 701 12.53 -11.53 -15.90
CA LEU A 701 13.35 -12.24 -16.85
C LEU A 701 12.56 -13.38 -17.48
N GLU A 702 12.21 -13.26 -18.76
CA GLU A 702 12.23 -14.42 -19.64
C GLU A 702 13.57 -15.12 -19.41
N GLN A 703 13.55 -16.44 -19.19
CA GLN A 703 14.77 -17.21 -19.07
C GLN A 703 15.53 -17.07 -20.39
N ILE A 704 16.46 -16.11 -20.43
CA ILE A 704 17.42 -16.03 -21.53
C ILE A 704 18.26 -17.29 -21.42
N PRO A 705 18.36 -18.13 -22.46
CA PRO A 705 19.27 -19.25 -22.46
C PRO A 705 20.66 -18.73 -22.10
N LEU A 706 21.19 -19.20 -20.96
CA LEU A 706 22.51 -18.74 -20.51
C LEU A 706 23.56 -19.15 -21.55
N PRO A 707 24.34 -18.20 -22.07
CA PRO A 707 25.47 -18.52 -22.95
C PRO A 707 26.55 -19.27 -22.16
N GLU A 708 27.68 -19.62 -22.81
CA GLU A 708 28.78 -20.31 -22.15
C GLU A 708 29.21 -19.61 -20.85
N THR A 709 29.17 -20.35 -19.78
CA THR A 709 29.34 -19.92 -18.38
C THR A 709 30.67 -19.23 -18.13
N GLY A 710 30.65 -18.05 -17.53
CA GLY A 710 31.84 -17.31 -17.12
C GLY A 710 32.69 -16.78 -18.28
N LYS A 711 32.22 -16.90 -19.52
CA LYS A 711 32.95 -16.40 -20.68
C LYS A 711 32.82 -14.88 -20.76
N VAL A 712 33.98 -14.23 -20.92
CA VAL A 712 34.02 -12.80 -21.24
C VAL A 712 33.85 -12.66 -22.75
N TYR A 713 32.77 -12.09 -23.22
CA TYR A 713 32.50 -11.88 -24.64
C TYR A 713 33.13 -10.62 -25.16
N ARG A 714 33.19 -9.58 -24.33
CA ARG A 714 33.84 -8.33 -24.68
C ARG A 714 34.45 -7.69 -23.44
N LYS A 715 35.65 -7.16 -23.59
CA LYS A 715 36.38 -6.48 -22.53
C LYS A 715 36.92 -5.15 -23.04
N PHE A 716 36.69 -4.12 -22.27
CA PHE A 716 37.27 -2.80 -22.50
C PHE A 716 38.29 -2.53 -21.40
N THR A 717 39.55 -2.42 -21.79
CA THR A 717 40.66 -2.02 -20.91
C THR A 717 41.01 -0.56 -21.11
N PHE A 718 41.91 -0.04 -20.28
CA PHE A 718 42.39 1.33 -20.34
C PHE A 718 43.93 1.36 -20.28
N GLN A 719 44.58 0.54 -21.12
CA GLN A 719 46.02 0.40 -21.13
C GLN A 719 46.68 1.32 -22.15
N THR A 720 45.99 1.67 -23.21
CA THR A 720 46.52 2.43 -24.34
C THR A 720 45.66 3.62 -24.71
N LYS A 721 46.25 4.55 -25.48
CA LYS A 721 45.49 5.66 -26.04
C LYS A 721 44.33 5.18 -26.94
N GLU A 722 44.49 4.06 -27.65
CA GLU A 722 43.45 3.47 -28.46
C GLU A 722 42.27 3.00 -27.59
N ASP A 723 42.55 2.48 -26.41
CA ASP A 723 41.47 2.14 -25.44
C ASP A 723 40.70 3.36 -24.96
N PHE A 724 41.42 4.44 -24.67
CA PHE A 724 40.82 5.72 -24.28
C PHE A 724 39.94 6.28 -25.41
N ASP A 725 40.40 6.23 -26.62
CA ASP A 725 39.72 6.78 -27.78
C ASP A 725 38.43 6.01 -28.18
N LYS A 726 38.16 4.85 -27.56
CA LYS A 726 36.89 4.12 -27.69
C LYS A 726 35.71 4.81 -27.01
N TRP A 727 35.99 5.75 -26.11
CA TRP A 727 35.00 6.40 -25.27
C TRP A 727 34.94 7.90 -25.50
N GLU A 728 33.76 8.47 -25.20
CA GLU A 728 33.53 9.91 -25.06
C GLU A 728 33.27 10.20 -23.60
N PHE A 729 33.89 11.28 -23.09
CA PHE A 729 33.83 11.63 -21.66
C PHE A 729 33.11 12.94 -21.45
N HIS A 730 32.22 13.00 -20.50
CA HIS A 730 31.37 14.14 -20.21
C HIS A 730 31.39 14.43 -18.70
N GLY A 731 31.43 15.68 -18.31
CA GLY A 731 31.34 16.11 -16.92
C GLY A 731 32.54 15.88 -16.02
N PHE A 732 33.69 15.46 -16.62
CA PHE A 732 34.93 15.32 -15.87
C PHE A 732 35.83 16.55 -16.08
N SER A 733 36.46 16.99 -14.99
CA SER A 733 37.51 18.02 -15.05
C SER A 733 38.86 17.46 -15.47
N LYS A 734 39.09 16.19 -15.19
CA LYS A 734 40.29 15.46 -15.62
C LYS A 734 39.94 13.99 -15.86
N VAL A 735 40.42 13.44 -17.02
CA VAL A 735 40.41 12.00 -17.32
C VAL A 735 41.68 11.67 -18.07
N GLU A 736 42.41 10.67 -17.63
CA GLU A 736 43.66 10.20 -18.28
C GLU A 736 43.89 8.72 -18.02
N ILE A 737 44.73 8.10 -18.85
CA ILE A 737 45.29 6.78 -18.54
C ILE A 737 46.52 6.93 -17.67
N LYS A 738 46.55 6.24 -16.55
CA LYS A 738 47.66 6.18 -15.63
C LYS A 738 47.82 4.76 -15.09
N ASP A 739 49.05 4.21 -15.21
CA ASP A 739 49.39 2.87 -14.73
C ASP A 739 48.42 1.76 -15.23
N GLY A 740 48.01 1.86 -16.50
CA GLY A 740 47.09 0.90 -17.14
C GLY A 740 45.63 0.96 -16.69
N LYS A 741 45.22 2.06 -16.09
CA LYS A 741 43.85 2.32 -15.62
C LYS A 741 43.37 3.67 -16.15
N LEU A 742 42.07 3.80 -16.31
CA LEU A 742 41.44 5.11 -16.48
C LEU A 742 41.30 5.77 -15.12
N VAL A 743 41.89 6.94 -14.96
CA VAL A 743 41.85 7.74 -13.73
C VAL A 743 41.15 9.06 -14.04
N GLY A 744 40.22 9.45 -13.24
CA GLY A 744 39.47 10.67 -13.47
C GLY A 744 39.03 11.36 -12.19
N HIS A 745 38.77 12.65 -12.35
CA HIS A 745 38.17 13.51 -11.33
C HIS A 745 36.94 14.21 -11.91
N SER A 746 35.88 14.26 -11.16
CA SER A 746 34.69 15.03 -11.48
C SER A 746 34.42 16.10 -10.43
N ASP A 747 34.05 17.28 -10.90
CA ASP A 747 33.52 18.40 -10.13
C ASP A 747 32.07 18.74 -10.55
N LYS A 748 31.42 17.80 -11.29
CA LYS A 748 30.06 17.94 -11.84
C LYS A 748 29.09 16.93 -11.22
N PRO A 749 27.80 17.26 -11.20
CA PRO A 749 26.78 16.37 -10.62
C PRO A 749 26.51 15.09 -11.43
N ASP A 750 26.79 15.07 -12.74
CA ASP A 750 26.48 13.96 -13.65
C ASP A 750 27.66 13.68 -14.60
N PRO A 751 28.78 13.11 -14.12
CA PRO A 751 29.89 12.72 -14.95
C PRO A 751 29.67 11.32 -15.53
N TYR A 752 29.90 11.16 -16.86
CA TYR A 752 29.70 9.89 -17.53
C TYR A 752 30.60 9.68 -18.73
N MET A 753 30.73 8.43 -19.15
CA MET A 753 31.42 8.04 -20.35
C MET A 753 30.52 7.21 -21.29
N VAL A 754 30.61 7.43 -22.59
CA VAL A 754 29.79 6.77 -23.61
C VAL A 754 30.67 5.98 -24.56
N LEU A 755 30.31 4.71 -24.80
CA LEU A 755 30.98 3.88 -25.77
C LEU A 755 30.61 4.31 -27.19
N LYS A 756 31.64 4.59 -28.03
CA LYS A 756 31.42 5.02 -29.41
C LYS A 756 30.77 3.94 -30.28
N GLU A 757 29.95 4.36 -31.22
CA GLU A 757 29.17 3.48 -32.11
C GLU A 757 30.00 2.43 -32.85
N ALA A 758 31.27 2.72 -33.20
CA ALA A 758 32.16 1.77 -33.87
C ALA A 758 32.40 0.49 -33.06
N TYR A 759 32.09 0.52 -31.76
CA TYR A 759 32.28 -0.61 -30.83
C TYR A 759 30.97 -1.24 -30.42
N LEU A 760 29.86 -0.86 -31.03
CA LEU A 760 28.49 -1.43 -30.90
C LEU A 760 28.12 -2.11 -32.25
N PRO A 761 27.14 -3.00 -32.33
CA PRO A 761 26.30 -3.45 -31.19
C PRO A 761 26.99 -4.55 -30.36
N ILE A 762 26.43 -4.79 -29.17
CA ILE A 762 26.73 -5.93 -28.31
C ILE A 762 25.51 -6.85 -28.29
N ASP A 763 25.73 -8.12 -28.57
CA ASP A 763 24.68 -9.14 -28.57
C ASP A 763 24.23 -9.43 -27.13
N ALA A 764 23.03 -8.97 -26.76
CA ALA A 764 22.49 -9.13 -25.43
C ALA A 764 22.31 -10.60 -25.05
N ALA A 765 22.02 -11.49 -26.01
CA ALA A 765 21.85 -12.91 -25.74
C ALA A 765 23.12 -13.60 -25.24
N LYS A 766 24.29 -12.98 -25.46
CA LYS A 766 25.60 -13.51 -25.04
C LYS A 766 26.09 -12.95 -23.72
N VAL A 767 25.31 -12.02 -23.10
CA VAL A 767 25.77 -11.29 -21.92
C VAL A 767 24.68 -11.36 -20.85
N SER A 768 25.05 -11.79 -19.67
CA SER A 768 24.14 -11.90 -18.52
C SER A 768 24.47 -10.91 -17.41
N LEU A 769 25.70 -10.36 -17.45
CA LEU A 769 26.11 -9.30 -16.50
C LEU A 769 27.22 -8.44 -17.11
N ILE A 770 27.42 -7.27 -16.53
CA ILE A 770 28.55 -6.38 -16.82
C ILE A 770 29.38 -6.33 -15.55
N ARG A 771 30.64 -6.83 -15.64
CA ARG A 771 31.60 -6.75 -14.54
C ARG A 771 32.48 -5.56 -14.70
N VAL A 772 32.67 -4.78 -13.65
CA VAL A 772 33.57 -3.65 -13.63
C VAL A 772 34.56 -3.79 -12.48
N HIS A 773 35.85 -3.48 -12.77
CA HIS A 773 36.85 -3.39 -11.72
C HIS A 773 37.14 -1.91 -11.47
N ILE A 774 36.67 -1.38 -10.38
CA ILE A 774 36.60 0.05 -10.11
C ILE A 774 36.89 0.38 -8.64
N ARG A 775 37.49 1.53 -8.42
CA ARG A 775 37.53 2.26 -7.17
C ARG A 775 36.96 3.65 -7.42
N ALA A 776 36.07 4.11 -6.57
CA ALA A 776 35.59 5.48 -6.61
C ALA A 776 35.49 6.04 -5.19
N ASN A 777 35.90 7.29 -5.04
CA ASN A 777 35.89 8.00 -3.77
C ASN A 777 35.23 9.35 -3.97
N LYS A 778 34.05 9.49 -3.43
CA LYS A 778 33.30 10.76 -3.42
C LYS A 778 33.72 11.60 -2.22
N ALA A 779 34.09 12.85 -2.45
CA ALA A 779 34.56 13.75 -1.42
C ALA A 779 33.47 13.93 -0.31
N GLY A 780 33.83 13.63 0.94
CA GLY A 780 32.96 13.84 2.09
C GLY A 780 31.91 12.76 2.37
N HIS A 781 31.85 11.65 1.59
CA HIS A 781 30.84 10.60 1.72
C HIS A 781 31.42 9.21 1.93
N ARG A 782 30.68 8.38 2.70
CA ARG A 782 31.08 6.99 3.02
C ARG A 782 30.81 5.99 1.89
N GLY A 783 30.09 6.36 0.86
CA GLY A 783 29.76 5.51 -0.27
C GLY A 783 29.79 6.28 -1.58
N CYS A 784 30.12 5.59 -2.65
CA CYS A 784 30.07 6.14 -3.98
C CYS A 784 29.17 5.25 -4.85
N CYS A 785 28.32 5.86 -5.65
CA CYS A 785 27.47 5.13 -6.56
C CYS A 785 28.04 5.14 -7.98
N ILE A 786 27.94 4.00 -8.65
CA ILE A 786 28.19 3.84 -10.07
C ILE A 786 26.92 3.38 -10.79
N GLN A 787 26.86 3.65 -12.09
CA GLN A 787 25.66 3.32 -12.86
C GLN A 787 26.01 2.95 -14.30
N ALA A 788 25.23 2.06 -14.91
CA ALA A 788 25.32 1.75 -16.32
C ALA A 788 23.98 1.97 -17.00
N TYR A 789 23.99 2.61 -18.14
CA TYR A 789 22.82 2.80 -18.99
C TYR A 789 23.04 2.14 -20.33
N TYR A 790 21.99 1.59 -20.91
CA TYR A 790 22.06 0.97 -22.23
C TYR A 790 20.78 1.23 -23.03
N SER A 791 20.87 1.03 -24.34
CA SER A 791 19.72 1.01 -25.23
C SER A 791 19.75 -0.25 -26.09
N VAL A 792 18.59 -0.80 -26.34
CA VAL A 792 18.35 -1.90 -27.30
C VAL A 792 17.43 -1.46 -28.44
N THR A 793 17.11 -0.18 -28.51
CA THR A 793 16.21 0.42 -29.50
C THR A 793 16.97 1.24 -30.54
N PRO A 794 16.47 1.33 -31.77
CA PRO A 794 17.13 2.12 -32.83
C PRO A 794 17.21 3.63 -32.51
N ASP A 795 16.31 4.17 -31.71
CA ASP A 795 16.30 5.55 -31.28
C ASP A 795 17.31 5.86 -30.17
N LYS A 796 18.05 4.83 -29.73
CA LYS A 796 19.11 4.88 -28.70
C LYS A 796 18.66 5.51 -27.38
N LYS A 797 17.40 5.40 -27.05
CA LYS A 797 16.90 5.87 -25.78
C LYS A 797 17.54 5.04 -24.66
N LEU A 798 18.36 5.69 -23.85
CA LEU A 798 19.06 5.06 -22.74
C LEU A 798 18.09 4.72 -21.59
N TYR A 799 18.22 3.51 -21.09
CA TYR A 799 17.52 3.02 -19.92
C TYR A 799 18.51 2.79 -18.79
N ASP A 800 18.09 3.08 -17.59
CA ASP A 800 18.88 2.86 -16.38
C ASP A 800 18.99 1.36 -16.07
N SER A 801 20.18 0.86 -15.81
CA SER A 801 20.36 -0.55 -15.45
C SER A 801 20.20 -0.83 -13.94
N SER A 802 20.53 0.08 -13.10
CA SER A 802 20.49 0.12 -11.64
C SER A 802 21.67 0.92 -11.10
N LEU A 803 21.50 1.49 -9.94
CA LEU A 803 22.57 2.16 -9.22
C LEU A 803 23.22 1.15 -8.27
N TYR A 804 24.57 1.12 -8.26
CA TYR A 804 25.34 0.23 -7.42
C TYR A 804 26.22 1.03 -6.48
N GLU A 805 26.16 0.72 -5.20
CA GLU A 805 26.96 1.38 -4.18
C GLU A 805 28.33 0.68 -4.03
N LEU A 806 29.41 1.47 -4.09
CA LEU A 806 30.75 1.02 -3.74
C LEU A 806 31.02 1.36 -2.28
N THR A 807 31.19 0.34 -1.46
CA THR A 807 31.38 0.48 -0.01
C THR A 807 32.84 0.65 0.38
N ASP A 808 33.80 0.30 -0.49
CA ASP A 808 35.25 0.46 -0.25
C ASP A 808 35.82 1.57 -1.15
N PRO A 809 36.05 2.78 -0.59
CA PRO A 809 36.62 3.89 -1.36
C PRO A 809 38.14 3.78 -1.59
N ASN A 810 38.81 2.80 -0.96
CA ASN A 810 40.27 2.73 -0.93
C ASN A 810 40.84 1.68 -1.89
N HIS A 811 40.08 0.64 -2.23
CA HIS A 811 40.56 -0.45 -3.05
C HIS A 811 39.71 -0.61 -4.31
N VAL A 812 40.36 -1.11 -5.38
CA VAL A 812 39.62 -1.54 -6.57
C VAL A 812 38.79 -2.77 -6.24
N THR A 813 37.51 -2.70 -6.48
CA THR A 813 36.54 -3.76 -6.23
C THR A 813 36.01 -4.28 -7.56
N ALA A 814 35.82 -5.60 -7.68
CA ALA A 814 35.07 -6.21 -8.77
C ALA A 814 33.57 -6.11 -8.44
N LEU A 815 32.79 -5.53 -9.33
CA LEU A 815 31.35 -5.36 -9.15
C LEU A 815 30.60 -5.90 -10.35
N ASP A 816 29.62 -6.77 -10.11
CA ASP A 816 28.78 -7.39 -11.13
C ASP A 816 27.46 -6.62 -11.27
N LEU A 817 27.32 -5.90 -12.37
CA LEU A 817 26.13 -5.15 -12.72
C LEU A 817 25.17 -6.07 -13.47
N LYS A 818 24.06 -6.43 -12.87
CA LYS A 818 23.03 -7.23 -13.52
C LYS A 818 22.30 -6.41 -14.58
N VAL A 819 22.08 -7.03 -15.74
CA VAL A 819 21.33 -6.42 -16.84
C VAL A 819 19.91 -7.00 -16.91
N GLY A 820 18.95 -6.21 -17.42
CA GLY A 820 17.58 -6.67 -17.59
C GLY A 820 16.70 -6.63 -16.33
N ASN A 821 17.21 -6.12 -15.22
CA ASN A 821 16.44 -6.00 -13.97
C ASN A 821 15.37 -4.90 -14.00
N ASN A 822 15.41 -4.02 -14.98
CA ASN A 822 14.43 -2.96 -15.15
C ASN A 822 13.37 -3.38 -16.16
N LYS A 823 12.10 -3.47 -15.74
CA LYS A 823 10.98 -3.85 -16.64
C LYS A 823 10.81 -2.90 -17.84
N GLN A 824 11.27 -1.67 -17.70
CA GLN A 824 11.21 -0.66 -18.78
C GLN A 824 12.44 -0.70 -19.70
N ALA A 825 13.46 -1.46 -19.32
CA ALA A 825 14.74 -1.57 -20.02
C ALA A 825 15.05 -3.04 -20.34
N PRO A 826 14.36 -3.65 -21.29
CA PRO A 826 14.59 -5.05 -21.64
C PRO A 826 16.02 -5.24 -22.13
N TRP A 827 16.72 -6.25 -21.63
CA TRP A 827 18.03 -6.69 -22.11
C TRP A 827 17.83 -7.80 -23.15
N LYS A 828 17.71 -7.42 -24.41
CA LYS A 828 17.43 -8.35 -25.53
C LYS A 828 17.99 -7.81 -26.83
N ASP A 829 18.05 -8.65 -27.83
CA ASP A 829 18.49 -8.34 -29.19
C ASP A 829 19.91 -7.71 -29.20
N GLN A 830 20.07 -6.52 -29.71
CA GLN A 830 21.37 -5.85 -29.84
C GLN A 830 21.40 -4.59 -28.97
N VAL A 831 22.41 -4.46 -28.13
CA VAL A 831 22.68 -3.23 -27.39
C VAL A 831 23.23 -2.19 -28.34
N THR A 832 22.49 -1.13 -28.57
CA THR A 832 22.76 -0.09 -29.59
C THR A 832 23.42 1.17 -29.02
N ALA A 833 23.35 1.35 -27.68
CA ALA A 833 24.06 2.41 -26.96
C ALA A 833 24.45 1.91 -25.57
N PHE A 834 25.57 2.39 -25.06
CA PHE A 834 26.06 2.09 -23.71
C PHE A 834 26.72 3.32 -23.08
N ARG A 835 26.26 3.71 -21.91
CA ARG A 835 26.81 4.77 -21.06
C ARG A 835 27.22 4.14 -19.72
N PHE A 836 28.34 4.55 -19.20
CA PHE A 836 28.81 4.16 -17.87
C PHE A 836 29.18 5.40 -17.05
N ASP A 837 28.67 5.45 -15.83
CA ASP A 837 28.89 6.51 -14.86
C ASP A 837 29.79 5.95 -13.76
N PRO A 838 31.13 6.21 -13.83
CA PRO A 838 32.07 5.62 -12.89
C PRO A 838 32.04 6.24 -11.49
N ILE A 839 31.36 7.37 -11.36
CA ILE A 839 31.15 8.07 -10.11
C ILE A 839 29.90 8.96 -10.22
N TRP A 840 29.22 9.15 -9.14
CA TRP A 840 28.05 10.03 -9.10
C TRP A 840 28.37 11.28 -8.27
N GLY A 841 28.58 12.41 -8.95
CA GLY A 841 28.92 13.69 -8.36
C GLY A 841 30.43 13.98 -8.31
N GLU A 842 30.85 14.78 -7.33
CA GLU A 842 32.25 15.22 -7.17
C GLU A 842 33.09 14.13 -6.52
N GLY A 843 34.31 13.86 -7.08
CA GLY A 843 35.26 12.92 -6.52
C GLY A 843 36.17 12.27 -7.55
N ASP A 844 36.95 11.29 -7.11
CA ASP A 844 37.97 10.58 -7.89
C ASP A 844 37.56 9.14 -8.19
N PHE A 845 37.90 8.63 -9.35
CA PHE A 845 37.75 7.22 -9.68
C PHE A 845 38.97 6.64 -10.37
N GLU A 846 39.14 5.31 -10.24
CA GLU A 846 40.07 4.46 -11.00
C GLU A 846 39.27 3.30 -11.57
N LEU A 847 39.21 3.19 -12.89
CA LEU A 847 38.54 2.11 -13.61
C LEU A 847 39.59 1.28 -14.34
N VAL A 848 39.66 -0.02 -14.01
CA VAL A 848 40.63 -0.95 -14.60
C VAL A 848 40.09 -1.50 -15.91
N ASP A 849 38.86 -1.99 -15.90
CA ASP A 849 38.20 -2.55 -17.09
C ASP A 849 36.65 -2.63 -16.89
N ILE A 850 36.00 -2.88 -18.03
CA ILE A 850 34.59 -3.23 -18.14
C ILE A 850 34.49 -4.51 -18.97
N GLU A 851 33.91 -5.55 -18.39
CA GLU A 851 33.68 -6.84 -19.00
C GLU A 851 32.19 -7.13 -19.24
N PHE A 852 31.84 -7.55 -20.44
CA PHE A 852 30.54 -8.10 -20.78
C PHE A 852 30.63 -9.62 -20.69
N VAL A 853 29.96 -10.24 -19.74
CA VAL A 853 30.20 -11.61 -19.31
C VAL A 853 28.94 -12.44 -19.35
N ALA A 854 29.04 -13.71 -19.74
CA ALA A 854 28.01 -14.71 -19.49
C ALA A 854 27.91 -15.03 -17.99
N ALA A 855 26.71 -15.23 -17.51
CA ALA A 855 26.55 -15.75 -16.15
C ALA A 855 27.22 -17.12 -15.99
N PRO A 856 27.83 -17.41 -14.85
CA PRO A 856 28.36 -18.75 -14.56
C PRO A 856 27.23 -19.81 -14.57
N ALA A 857 27.56 -21.05 -14.96
CA ALA A 857 26.62 -22.17 -14.82
C ALA A 857 26.31 -22.35 -13.34
N HIS A 858 25.04 -22.34 -13.03
CA HIS A 858 24.56 -22.48 -11.67
C HIS A 858 23.46 -23.52 -11.64
N LYS A 859 23.32 -24.17 -10.50
CA LYS A 859 22.18 -25.02 -10.25
C LYS A 859 20.92 -24.16 -10.08
N THR A 860 19.81 -24.65 -10.61
CA THR A 860 18.50 -24.05 -10.40
C THR A 860 17.91 -24.57 -9.08
N LEU A 861 17.33 -23.70 -8.27
CA LEU A 861 16.58 -24.09 -7.09
C LEU A 861 15.11 -24.35 -7.48
N PHE A 862 14.62 -25.51 -7.09
CA PHE A 862 13.22 -25.90 -7.25
C PHE A 862 12.60 -26.15 -5.87
N ILE A 863 11.45 -25.55 -5.61
CA ILE A 863 10.65 -25.80 -4.40
C ILE A 863 9.25 -26.22 -4.83
N ASP A 864 8.80 -27.39 -4.39
CA ASP A 864 7.54 -28.01 -4.78
C ASP A 864 7.31 -28.03 -6.31
N GLY A 865 8.40 -28.32 -7.05
CA GLY A 865 8.39 -28.38 -8.50
C GLY A 865 8.39 -27.01 -9.22
N LYS A 866 8.37 -25.89 -8.47
CA LYS A 866 8.45 -24.55 -9.02
C LYS A 866 9.92 -24.08 -9.05
N THR A 867 10.32 -23.43 -10.12
CA THR A 867 11.62 -22.76 -10.21
C THR A 867 11.62 -21.55 -9.28
N ILE A 868 12.64 -21.46 -8.42
CA ILE A 868 12.85 -20.32 -7.53
C ILE A 868 13.89 -19.41 -8.15
N ILE A 869 13.55 -18.17 -8.36
CA ILE A 869 14.46 -17.19 -8.90
C ILE A 869 15.23 -16.53 -7.75
N LEU A 870 16.53 -16.60 -7.87
CA LEU A 870 17.47 -16.03 -6.92
C LEU A 870 18.04 -14.74 -7.48
N ALA A 871 18.26 -13.75 -6.62
CA ALA A 871 18.90 -12.49 -7.02
C ALA A 871 20.39 -12.69 -7.37
N GLN A 872 21.03 -13.69 -6.77
CA GLN A 872 22.38 -14.16 -7.09
C GLN A 872 22.40 -15.68 -7.25
N TYR A 873 23.39 -16.18 -7.98
CA TYR A 873 23.52 -17.60 -8.23
C TYR A 873 23.98 -18.37 -6.99
N MET A 874 23.46 -19.59 -6.81
CA MET A 874 23.98 -20.50 -5.81
C MET A 874 25.47 -20.77 -6.03
N GLN A 875 26.22 -20.85 -4.94
CA GLN A 875 27.66 -21.07 -4.94
C GLN A 875 27.97 -22.54 -4.66
N GLU A 876 28.85 -23.11 -5.45
CA GLU A 876 29.41 -24.46 -5.17
C GLU A 876 30.74 -24.28 -4.43
N LEU A 877 30.76 -24.60 -3.15
CA LEU A 877 31.94 -24.49 -2.27
C LEU A 877 32.18 -25.81 -1.57
N ASP A 878 33.38 -26.35 -1.69
CA ASP A 878 33.82 -27.62 -1.05
C ASP A 878 32.84 -28.79 -1.29
N GLY A 879 32.24 -28.86 -2.50
CA GLY A 879 31.29 -29.91 -2.90
C GLY A 879 29.85 -29.71 -2.37
N LYS A 880 29.61 -28.68 -1.64
CA LYS A 880 28.28 -28.27 -1.14
C LYS A 880 27.75 -27.09 -1.93
N THR A 881 26.43 -26.99 -1.97
CA THR A 881 25.74 -25.89 -2.63
C THR A 881 25.23 -24.89 -1.58
N TYR A 882 25.57 -23.64 -1.75
CA TYR A 882 25.17 -22.54 -0.86
C TYR A 882 24.24 -21.59 -1.59
N LEU A 883 23.16 -21.25 -0.93
CA LEU A 883 22.14 -20.34 -1.35
C LEU A 883 22.48 -18.93 -0.85
N PRO A 884 22.68 -17.93 -1.74
CA PRO A 884 22.71 -16.54 -1.29
C PRO A 884 21.30 -16.17 -0.85
N PHE A 885 21.12 -15.93 0.43
CA PHE A 885 19.82 -15.55 0.96
C PHE A 885 19.59 -14.09 0.68
N ASP A 886 18.78 -13.81 -0.32
CA ASP A 886 18.47 -12.47 -0.78
C ASP A 886 16.99 -12.20 -0.70
N THR A 887 16.68 -11.08 -0.14
CA THR A 887 15.34 -10.54 0.01
C THR A 887 14.66 -10.16 -1.30
N ARG A 888 15.42 -10.06 -2.41
CA ARG A 888 14.93 -9.82 -3.77
C ARG A 888 14.63 -11.11 -4.54
N SER A 889 14.80 -12.26 -3.90
CA SER A 889 14.58 -13.57 -4.51
C SER A 889 13.20 -14.13 -4.15
N ASP A 890 12.80 -15.18 -4.87
CA ASP A 890 11.56 -15.90 -4.60
C ASP A 890 11.56 -16.64 -3.25
N LEU A 891 12.69 -16.67 -2.56
CA LEU A 891 12.80 -17.28 -1.24
C LEU A 891 11.84 -16.66 -0.22
N VAL A 892 11.54 -15.39 -0.39
CA VAL A 892 10.61 -14.65 0.47
C VAL A 892 9.16 -15.15 0.36
N HIS A 893 8.86 -15.91 -0.68
CA HIS A 893 7.54 -16.47 -0.92
C HIS A 893 7.39 -17.92 -0.44
N ILE A 894 8.41 -18.46 0.23
CA ILE A 894 8.31 -19.78 0.82
C ILE A 894 7.30 -19.76 1.98
N PRO A 895 6.29 -20.65 1.98
CA PRO A 895 5.28 -20.66 3.03
C PRO A 895 5.90 -20.84 4.40
N ASN A 896 5.40 -20.09 5.37
CA ASN A 896 5.81 -20.16 6.77
C ASN A 896 7.31 -19.91 7.02
N LEU A 897 8.03 -19.32 6.07
CA LEU A 897 9.37 -18.80 6.29
C LEU A 897 9.27 -17.33 6.65
N TYR A 898 9.74 -17.00 7.85
CA TYR A 898 10.01 -15.63 8.26
C TYR A 898 11.51 -15.50 8.50
N TYR A 899 12.05 -14.28 8.31
CA TYR A 899 13.46 -14.05 8.58
C TYR A 899 13.68 -12.59 8.97
N GLU A 900 14.78 -12.36 9.68
CA GLU A 900 15.23 -11.05 10.12
C GLU A 900 16.74 -10.98 9.95
N TRP A 901 17.24 -9.86 9.43
CA TRP A 901 18.66 -9.56 9.47
C TRP A 901 18.94 -8.55 10.58
N HIS A 902 19.82 -8.91 11.50
CA HIS A 902 20.24 -8.08 12.62
C HIS A 902 21.60 -7.45 12.28
N GLU A 903 21.60 -6.19 11.87
CA GLU A 903 22.80 -5.51 11.37
C GLU A 903 23.88 -5.37 12.44
N THR A 904 23.52 -5.04 13.68
CA THR A 904 24.49 -4.90 14.79
C THR A 904 25.18 -6.20 15.12
N GLU A 905 24.43 -7.31 15.13
CA GLU A 905 24.93 -8.65 15.47
C GLU A 905 25.47 -9.38 14.24
N ARG A 906 25.28 -8.81 13.04
CA ARG A 906 25.61 -9.43 11.75
C ARG A 906 25.07 -10.86 11.68
N SER A 907 23.79 -11.01 12.01
CA SER A 907 23.13 -12.32 12.08
C SER A 907 21.84 -12.39 11.29
N LEU A 908 21.61 -13.53 10.66
CA LEU A 908 20.38 -13.87 9.99
C LEU A 908 19.55 -14.80 10.88
N HIS A 909 18.35 -14.38 11.21
CA HIS A 909 17.38 -15.16 11.94
C HIS A 909 16.37 -15.74 10.95
N LEU A 910 16.23 -17.05 10.91
CA LEU A 910 15.26 -17.77 10.09
C LEU A 910 14.23 -18.43 11.00
N PHE A 911 12.96 -18.28 10.67
CA PHE A 911 11.84 -18.86 11.39
C PHE A 911 11.03 -19.72 10.41
N GLY A 912 11.25 -21.00 10.45
CA GLY A 912 10.57 -22.02 9.66
C GLY A 912 9.85 -23.04 10.54
N VAL A 913 9.92 -24.31 10.19
CA VAL A 913 9.54 -25.43 11.08
C VAL A 913 10.50 -25.48 12.27
N LYS A 914 11.76 -25.14 12.02
CA LYS A 914 12.77 -24.87 13.06
C LYS A 914 13.15 -23.40 13.02
N ASN A 915 13.59 -22.84 14.15
CA ASN A 915 14.14 -21.50 14.22
C ASN A 915 15.66 -21.58 14.20
N ALA A 916 16.31 -20.79 13.36
CA ALA A 916 17.76 -20.78 13.27
C ALA A 916 18.32 -19.36 13.31
N VAL A 917 19.45 -19.20 14.01
CA VAL A 917 20.26 -17.96 14.00
C VAL A 917 21.63 -18.30 13.45
N LEU A 918 21.99 -17.63 12.36
CA LEU A 918 23.31 -17.75 11.73
C LEU A 918 24.04 -16.41 11.89
N THR A 919 25.21 -16.42 12.48
CA THR A 919 26.01 -15.21 12.68
C THR A 919 27.18 -15.20 11.71
N GLU A 920 27.50 -14.05 11.13
CA GLU A 920 28.60 -13.89 10.19
C GLU A 920 29.92 -14.34 10.81
N ASN A 921 30.68 -15.11 10.04
CA ASN A 921 31.96 -15.73 10.41
C ASN A 921 31.87 -16.74 11.56
N SER A 922 30.68 -17.17 11.98
CA SER A 922 30.49 -18.25 12.95
C SER A 922 30.42 -19.59 12.23
N ASP A 923 31.14 -20.57 12.74
CA ASP A 923 31.09 -21.96 12.30
C ASP A 923 29.96 -22.77 12.97
N THR A 924 29.11 -22.09 13.72
CA THR A 924 27.94 -22.67 14.38
C THR A 924 26.71 -21.81 14.14
N ALA A 925 25.55 -22.46 14.01
CA ALA A 925 24.24 -21.83 14.08
C ALA A 925 23.53 -22.20 15.40
N VAL A 926 22.62 -21.38 15.85
CA VAL A 926 21.72 -21.74 16.96
C VAL A 926 20.39 -22.19 16.35
N VAL A 927 20.02 -23.45 16.50
CA VAL A 927 18.77 -24.03 15.98
C VAL A 927 17.90 -24.48 17.17
N ASP A 928 16.70 -23.90 17.29
CA ASP A 928 15.79 -24.15 18.44
C ASP A 928 16.49 -24.05 19.81
N GLY A 929 17.36 -23.03 19.94
CA GLY A 929 18.13 -22.76 21.15
C GLY A 929 19.34 -23.69 21.37
N ARG A 930 19.70 -24.54 20.41
CA ARG A 930 20.86 -25.43 20.49
C ARG A 930 21.91 -25.05 19.46
N SER A 931 23.19 -25.07 19.88
CA SER A 931 24.30 -24.87 18.95
C SER A 931 24.44 -26.05 18.00
N VAL A 932 24.47 -25.80 16.71
CA VAL A 932 24.62 -26.76 15.63
C VAL A 932 25.84 -26.37 14.80
N PRO A 933 26.82 -27.24 14.59
CA PRO A 933 27.98 -26.90 13.75
C PRO A 933 27.56 -26.73 12.31
N LEU A 934 28.13 -25.72 11.65
CA LEU A 934 28.02 -25.51 10.22
C LEU A 934 29.26 -26.13 9.54
N GLU A 935 29.07 -26.71 8.39
CA GLU A 935 30.19 -27.22 7.56
C GLU A 935 31.17 -26.11 7.17
N ARG A 936 30.67 -24.90 7.06
CA ARG A 936 31.41 -23.67 6.77
C ARG A 936 30.79 -22.50 7.53
N PRO A 937 31.62 -21.59 8.05
CA PRO A 937 31.11 -20.34 8.61
C PRO A 937 30.16 -19.62 7.66
N MET A 938 29.08 -19.08 8.17
CA MET A 938 28.20 -18.21 7.39
C MET A 938 28.99 -16.98 6.98
N THR A 939 29.05 -16.72 5.69
CA THR A 939 29.73 -15.55 5.11
C THR A 939 28.78 -14.80 4.21
N LEU A 940 29.10 -13.57 3.91
CA LEU A 940 28.34 -12.78 2.97
C LEU A 940 28.93 -12.90 1.57
N TYR A 941 28.09 -13.11 0.58
CA TYR A 941 28.40 -13.03 -0.84
C TYR A 941 27.62 -11.88 -1.46
N ASP A 942 28.30 -10.84 -1.90
CA ASP A 942 27.68 -9.61 -2.40
C ASP A 942 26.66 -9.03 -1.38
N GLY A 943 27.06 -9.04 -0.11
CA GLY A 943 26.23 -8.57 1.00
C GLY A 943 25.13 -9.54 1.46
N MET A 944 24.99 -10.71 0.85
CA MET A 944 23.96 -11.68 1.17
C MET A 944 24.52 -12.87 1.96
N PRO A 945 23.85 -13.29 3.05
CA PRO A 945 24.21 -14.49 3.78
C PRO A 945 24.20 -15.74 2.88
N LEU A 946 25.29 -16.51 2.89
CA LEU A 946 25.38 -17.81 2.24
C LEU A 946 24.91 -18.89 3.20
N ILE A 947 23.87 -19.62 2.82
CA ILE A 947 23.29 -20.71 3.60
C ILE A 947 23.44 -22.01 2.81
N GLU A 948 23.95 -23.08 3.44
CA GLU A 948 23.95 -24.39 2.80
C GLU A 948 22.53 -24.84 2.47
N THR A 949 22.29 -25.28 1.26
CA THR A 949 20.94 -25.59 0.77
C THR A 949 20.28 -26.75 1.51
N GLU A 950 21.05 -27.74 1.98
CA GLU A 950 20.54 -28.85 2.77
C GLU A 950 20.14 -28.40 4.18
N PHE A 951 20.95 -27.55 4.83
CA PHE A 951 20.63 -26.91 6.09
C PHE A 951 19.36 -26.06 5.98
N PHE A 952 19.24 -25.30 4.92
CA PHE A 952 18.06 -24.48 4.67
C PHE A 952 16.79 -25.34 4.49
N ALA A 953 16.88 -26.44 3.76
CA ALA A 953 15.78 -27.39 3.62
C ALA A 953 15.36 -28.00 4.97
N ASP A 954 16.34 -28.30 5.86
CA ASP A 954 16.06 -28.80 7.20
C ASP A 954 15.32 -27.78 8.09
N ILE A 955 15.68 -26.48 7.99
CA ILE A 955 14.96 -25.40 8.70
C ILE A 955 13.52 -25.31 8.23
N LEU A 956 13.27 -25.50 6.94
CA LEU A 956 11.92 -25.50 6.37
C LEU A 956 11.15 -26.81 6.64
N GLY A 957 11.81 -27.88 7.09
CA GLY A 957 11.20 -29.20 7.20
C GLY A 957 10.94 -29.88 5.85
N PHE A 958 11.64 -29.48 4.80
CA PHE A 958 11.49 -29.99 3.45
C PHE A 958 12.39 -31.21 3.20
N SER A 959 11.98 -32.08 2.29
CA SER A 959 12.88 -33.09 1.73
C SER A 959 13.85 -32.44 0.75
N TYR A 960 15.07 -32.93 0.69
CA TYR A 960 16.15 -32.34 -0.09
C TYR A 960 16.71 -33.34 -1.09
N ARG A 961 16.96 -32.90 -2.32
CA ARG A 961 17.67 -33.65 -3.35
C ARG A 961 18.51 -32.68 -4.21
N LYS A 962 19.70 -33.09 -4.58
CA LYS A 962 20.58 -32.32 -5.45
C LYS A 962 21.09 -33.21 -6.59
N ASP A 963 21.18 -32.65 -7.79
CA ASP A 963 21.83 -33.28 -8.95
C ASP A 963 22.66 -32.24 -9.73
N GLN A 964 23.08 -32.58 -10.94
CA GLN A 964 23.92 -31.70 -11.78
C GLN A 964 23.16 -30.43 -12.24
N THR A 965 21.85 -30.51 -12.36
CA THR A 965 21.02 -29.45 -12.93
C THR A 965 20.38 -28.56 -11.85
N GLY A 966 20.15 -29.11 -10.65
CA GLY A 966 19.44 -28.32 -9.66
C GLY A 966 19.50 -28.84 -8.23
N VAL A 967 18.94 -28.03 -7.37
CA VAL A 967 18.58 -28.32 -5.98
C VAL A 967 17.07 -28.39 -5.88
N TYR A 968 16.56 -29.45 -5.34
CA TYR A 968 15.12 -29.74 -5.23
C TYR A 968 14.71 -29.86 -3.78
N MET A 969 13.81 -29.02 -3.36
CA MET A 969 13.20 -29.07 -2.02
C MET A 969 11.70 -29.32 -2.18
N THR A 970 11.18 -30.25 -1.40
CA THR A 970 9.74 -30.56 -1.46
C THR A 970 9.18 -30.50 -0.05
N SER A 971 8.13 -29.73 0.13
CA SER A 971 7.42 -29.65 1.40
C SER A 971 6.91 -31.04 1.79
N LYS A 972 7.23 -31.47 2.99
CA LYS A 972 6.60 -32.66 3.55
C LYS A 972 5.18 -32.24 3.89
N ASN A 973 4.18 -32.94 3.35
CA ASN A 973 2.80 -32.73 3.79
C ASN A 973 2.78 -32.84 5.31
N ILE A 974 2.67 -31.72 6.00
CA ILE A 974 2.39 -31.68 7.43
C ILE A 974 0.94 -32.12 7.53
N GLN A 975 0.74 -33.38 7.95
CA GLN A 975 -0.59 -33.91 8.26
C GLN A 975 -1.19 -33.16 9.44
#